data_b5b800a7966fda8d9466ec9016c6b36a
#
_entry.id   b5b800a7966fda8d9466ec9016c6b36a
#
_cell.length_a   1.000
_cell.length_b   1.000
_cell.length_c   1.000
_cell.angle_alpha   90.00
_cell.angle_beta   90.00
_cell.angle_gamma   90.00
#
_symmetry.space_group_name_H-M   'P 1'
#
loop_
_entity.id
_entity.type
_entity.pdbx_description
1 polymer ?
#
loop_
_entity_poly.entity_id
_entity_poly.type
_entity_poly.pdbx_seq_one_letter_code
_entity_poly.pdbx_strand_id
1 'polypeptide(L)'
;MTTVEQASRGVQGRGLKINRFYTRAGENVFQLFKWDKRTSQIRDSMGAVVFEMKDVEVPAFWSQVATDILAQKYFRKTGVPQLDEYGRPLLDSDGRPILGSEKSLKQVVRRIVGCWRYWGEKYGYFATPEDAQAFQDELEYMLVAQIAAPNSPQWFNTGLHWAYGITGPPQGHWYYDPESQSLKQSSDSYSRPQVHACYILSIKDDLVNKGGIMDTWVSQARIYKYGSGEGCNYSSLRAKGEPLSGGGVSSGVMSFLKVGDAVAGSIKSGGTTRRAAKMVVLNIDHPEIEDFIDWKLNEERKVAALVTAGYSADFEGEAYQTVSGQNSNNSVRVTNSFMRAVIEDQEWSLTRRTDGRAVKRVKARYLWNKICHAAWTCADPGLQFDTTANEWNTCPETGRINASNPCSEYIFLDNTACNLASLNLVKFLDEESGIFQVQAFKHAVRLWTIVLEISVAMAQYPTPEIAEMSYRTRSLGLGYANLGALIMRMGLPYDSDEGRAICSAITALMTGQAYLTSTELAESQGPFPEYARNREHVLRVLRNHRRALYGARSQEFEELEIPPSLPHLSKCPEYLLRETRAVWDEAVSRCERYGVRNAQVTLIAPTGTIGLLMDCDTLGIEPDYAIVKSKKLVGGGYFKLINRSLETALRRLGYSGEQIRDIIEYVLGTNTLQGGQPVNIQSLKTRGLREDELQRVEQHLPSATSL
;
A
#
# COMPACT_ATOMS: atom_id res chain seq x y z
N MET A 1 11.85 -21.14 37.76
CA MET A 1 12.85 -20.84 36.69
C MET A 1 13.41 -22.13 36.11
N THR A 2 12.60 -23.04 35.59
CA THR A 2 13.08 -24.32 35.06
C THR A 2 12.15 -24.97 34.02
N THR A 3 11.44 -24.23 33.23
CA THR A 3 10.63 -24.79 32.11
C THR A 3 10.52 -23.91 30.89
N VAL A 4 11.00 -22.66 30.91
CA VAL A 4 10.94 -21.74 29.78
C VAL A 4 12.27 -21.68 29.01
N GLU A 5 13.39 -21.98 29.64
CA GLU A 5 14.72 -21.99 28.99
C GLU A 5 15.02 -23.25 28.17
N GLN A 6 14.26 -24.33 28.35
CA GLN A 6 14.45 -25.58 27.57
C GLN A 6 13.66 -25.59 26.25
N ALA A 7 12.72 -24.68 26.02
CA ALA A 7 11.96 -24.59 24.76
C ALA A 7 12.74 -23.85 23.63
N SER A 8 13.88 -23.21 23.94
CA SER A 8 14.65 -22.45 22.95
C SER A 8 15.87 -23.18 22.35
N ARG A 9 16.12 -24.40 22.77
CA ARG A 9 17.20 -25.23 22.22
C ARG A 9 16.64 -26.58 21.77
N GLY A 10 16.23 -26.70 20.48
CA GLY A 10 16.04 -28.02 19.94
C GLY A 10 14.84 -28.24 19.02
N VAL A 11 14.31 -27.23 18.33
CA VAL A 11 13.48 -27.45 17.15
C VAL A 11 14.27 -26.92 15.95
N GLN A 12 15.13 -27.76 15.37
CA GLN A 12 15.40 -27.67 13.94
C GLN A 12 14.05 -27.99 13.28
N GLY A 13 13.21 -26.96 13.11
CA GLY A 13 11.93 -27.07 12.48
C GLY A 13 12.14 -27.57 11.05
N ARG A 14 11.35 -28.53 10.62
CA ARG A 14 11.29 -28.89 9.20
C ARG A 14 10.75 -27.65 8.50
N GLY A 15 11.53 -27.07 7.58
CA GLY A 15 11.07 -25.95 6.75
C GLY A 15 9.74 -26.23 6.05
N LEU A 16 9.15 -25.26 5.41
CA LEU A 16 7.86 -25.37 4.74
C LEU A 16 7.97 -26.18 3.45
N LYS A 17 7.01 -27.06 3.22
CA LYS A 17 6.78 -27.67 1.92
C LYS A 17 6.03 -26.70 1.02
N ILE A 18 6.50 -26.53 -0.23
CA ILE A 18 5.92 -25.65 -1.23
C ILE A 18 5.31 -26.47 -2.36
N ASN A 19 3.99 -26.43 -2.48
CA ASN A 19 3.28 -27.06 -3.58
C ASN A 19 3.31 -26.16 -4.83
N ARG A 20 3.33 -26.77 -6.03
CA ARG A 20 3.16 -26.07 -7.30
C ARG A 20 1.69 -26.02 -7.66
N PHE A 21 1.26 -24.88 -8.20
CA PHE A 21 -0.09 -24.66 -8.71
C PHE A 21 -0.07 -24.18 -10.16
N TYR A 22 0.76 -23.19 -10.46
CA TYR A 22 0.87 -22.57 -11.78
C TYR A 22 2.00 -23.16 -12.63
N THR A 23 2.98 -23.82 -12.03
CA THR A 23 4.21 -24.24 -12.68
C THR A 23 4.48 -25.72 -12.52
N ARG A 24 5.38 -26.25 -13.35
CA ARG A 24 5.86 -27.65 -13.27
C ARG A 24 7.37 -27.66 -12.99
N ALA A 25 7.83 -28.71 -12.32
CA ALA A 25 9.26 -28.87 -12.03
C ALA A 25 10.06 -29.01 -13.33
N GLY A 26 11.18 -28.26 -13.41
CA GLY A 26 12.09 -28.26 -14.58
C GLY A 26 11.63 -27.39 -15.74
N GLU A 27 10.48 -26.72 -15.65
CA GLU A 27 9.95 -25.82 -16.66
C GLU A 27 10.48 -24.38 -16.45
N ASN A 28 10.94 -23.74 -17.51
CA ASN A 28 11.33 -22.33 -17.42
C ASN A 28 10.11 -21.43 -17.51
N VAL A 29 9.76 -20.79 -16.41
CA VAL A 29 8.57 -19.94 -16.27
C VAL A 29 8.45 -18.87 -17.35
N PHE A 30 9.56 -18.26 -17.76
CA PHE A 30 9.54 -17.19 -18.77
C PHE A 30 9.20 -17.72 -20.18
N GLN A 31 9.34 -19.01 -20.45
CA GLN A 31 8.98 -19.65 -21.73
C GLN A 31 7.46 -19.89 -21.83
N LEU A 32 6.72 -19.81 -20.74
CA LEU A 32 5.25 -19.93 -20.71
C LEU A 32 4.55 -18.69 -21.32
N PHE A 33 5.28 -17.62 -21.56
CA PHE A 33 4.75 -16.33 -22.02
C PHE A 33 5.39 -15.93 -23.35
N LYS A 34 4.60 -15.22 -24.18
CA LYS A 34 5.12 -14.51 -25.36
C LYS A 34 5.65 -13.15 -24.89
N TRP A 35 6.78 -12.74 -25.44
CA TRP A 35 7.48 -11.50 -25.09
C TRP A 35 7.54 -10.53 -26.25
N ASP A 36 7.38 -9.24 -25.96
CA ASP A 36 7.50 -8.11 -26.87
C ASP A 36 8.59 -7.16 -26.41
N LYS A 37 9.19 -6.42 -27.36
CA LYS A 37 10.03 -5.25 -27.10
C LYS A 37 9.25 -4.00 -27.46
N ARG A 38 9.13 -3.07 -26.53
CA ARG A 38 8.34 -1.84 -26.68
C ARG A 38 9.18 -0.61 -26.37
N THR A 39 8.74 0.54 -26.87
CA THR A 39 9.27 1.83 -26.47
C THR A 39 8.36 2.42 -25.39
N SER A 40 8.94 2.80 -24.26
CA SER A 40 8.29 3.60 -23.23
C SER A 40 8.68 5.06 -23.43
N GLN A 41 7.69 5.94 -23.61
CA GLN A 41 7.92 7.36 -23.85
C GLN A 41 6.90 8.20 -23.08
N ILE A 42 7.38 9.24 -22.38
CA ILE A 42 6.52 10.26 -21.78
C ILE A 42 6.81 11.60 -22.42
N ARG A 43 5.73 12.30 -22.72
CA ARG A 43 5.77 13.69 -23.21
C ARG A 43 5.15 14.61 -22.16
N ASP A 44 5.67 15.82 -22.06
CA ASP A 44 5.06 16.88 -21.27
C ASP A 44 3.79 17.45 -21.96
N SER A 45 3.16 18.43 -21.33
CA SER A 45 1.96 19.08 -21.85
C SER A 45 2.20 19.89 -23.16
N MET A 46 3.45 20.15 -23.50
CA MET A 46 3.86 20.81 -24.74
C MET A 46 4.31 19.82 -25.81
N GLY A 47 4.25 18.52 -25.54
CA GLY A 47 4.66 17.44 -26.46
C GLY A 47 6.14 17.10 -26.47
N ALA A 48 6.97 17.76 -25.64
CA ALA A 48 8.38 17.45 -25.53
C ALA A 48 8.61 16.11 -24.79
N VAL A 49 9.56 15.30 -25.27
CA VAL A 49 9.89 14.01 -24.66
C VAL A 49 10.67 14.24 -23.37
N VAL A 50 10.09 13.90 -22.23
CA VAL A 50 10.74 13.99 -20.91
C VAL A 50 11.36 12.67 -20.45
N PHE A 51 10.93 11.55 -21.03
CA PHE A 51 11.49 10.23 -20.80
C PHE A 51 11.31 9.35 -22.04
N GLU A 52 12.39 8.64 -22.43
CA GLU A 52 12.31 7.60 -23.46
C GLU A 52 13.18 6.41 -23.06
N MET A 53 12.67 5.20 -23.24
CA MET A 53 13.41 3.96 -23.15
C MET A 53 12.95 3.00 -24.24
N LYS A 54 13.86 2.59 -25.10
CA LYS A 54 13.63 1.64 -26.21
C LYS A 54 13.93 0.22 -25.76
N ASP A 55 13.38 -0.75 -26.49
CA ASP A 55 13.60 -2.19 -26.27
C ASP A 55 13.23 -2.69 -24.87
N VAL A 56 12.19 -2.11 -24.28
CA VAL A 56 11.63 -2.58 -23.00
C VAL A 56 10.96 -3.93 -23.23
N GLU A 57 11.55 -5.01 -22.71
CA GLU A 57 11.04 -6.36 -22.88
C GLU A 57 10.01 -6.69 -21.79
N VAL A 58 8.77 -6.95 -22.23
CA VAL A 58 7.63 -7.29 -21.39
C VAL A 58 6.80 -8.41 -22.02
N PRO A 59 5.91 -9.11 -21.27
CA PRO A 59 4.95 -10.04 -21.85
C PRO A 59 4.05 -9.32 -22.86
N ALA A 60 3.74 -9.96 -23.97
CA ALA A 60 2.95 -9.38 -25.05
C ALA A 60 1.53 -8.93 -24.63
N PHE A 61 0.97 -9.56 -23.60
CA PHE A 61 -0.36 -9.21 -23.07
C PHE A 61 -0.37 -8.01 -22.10
N TRP A 62 0.79 -7.56 -21.62
CA TRP A 62 0.85 -6.37 -20.76
C TRP A 62 0.41 -5.13 -21.54
N SER A 63 -0.27 -4.20 -20.86
CA SER A 63 -0.61 -2.93 -21.48
C SER A 63 0.62 -2.03 -21.67
N GLN A 64 0.47 -1.00 -22.52
CA GLN A 64 1.49 0.05 -22.64
C GLN A 64 1.67 0.79 -21.30
N VAL A 65 0.57 1.02 -20.56
CA VAL A 65 0.61 1.69 -19.24
C VAL A 65 1.46 0.88 -18.25
N ALA A 66 1.25 -0.44 -18.16
CA ALA A 66 2.05 -1.30 -17.28
C ALA A 66 3.53 -1.31 -17.72
N THR A 67 3.81 -1.30 -19.03
CA THR A 67 5.15 -1.19 -19.60
C THR A 67 5.80 0.13 -19.19
N ASP A 68 5.10 1.23 -19.29
CA ASP A 68 5.60 2.57 -18.94
C ASP A 68 5.88 2.70 -17.44
N ILE A 69 5.00 2.17 -16.59
CA ILE A 69 5.21 2.12 -15.14
C ILE A 69 6.47 1.32 -14.80
N LEU A 70 6.64 0.14 -15.41
CA LEU A 70 7.83 -0.69 -15.21
C LEU A 70 9.11 0.07 -15.61
N ALA A 71 9.13 0.59 -16.84
CA ALA A 71 10.29 1.26 -17.40
C ALA A 71 10.66 2.53 -16.63
N GLN A 72 9.68 3.34 -16.24
CA GLN A 72 9.95 4.61 -15.55
C GLN A 72 10.25 4.46 -14.08
N LYS A 73 9.47 3.63 -13.38
CA LYS A 73 9.46 3.59 -11.91
C LYS A 73 10.30 2.45 -11.35
N TYR A 74 10.34 1.30 -12.00
CA TYR A 74 10.84 0.07 -11.37
C TYR A 74 12.15 -0.46 -11.93
N PHE A 75 12.48 -0.15 -13.18
CA PHE A 75 13.81 -0.50 -13.70
C PHE A 75 14.92 0.26 -12.98
N ARG A 76 15.94 -0.45 -12.56
CA ARG A 76 17.20 0.17 -12.13
C ARG A 76 17.86 0.87 -13.31
N LYS A 77 18.18 2.16 -13.17
CA LYS A 77 18.66 2.99 -14.29
C LYS A 77 20.16 2.92 -14.50
N THR A 78 20.92 2.56 -13.47
CA THR A 78 22.39 2.60 -13.49
C THR A 78 22.98 1.45 -12.67
N GLY A 79 24.22 1.06 -13.01
CA GLY A 79 24.96 0.05 -12.26
C GLY A 79 24.59 -1.39 -12.55
N VAL A 80 23.78 -1.65 -13.58
CA VAL A 80 23.38 -3.00 -13.98
C VAL A 80 24.34 -3.52 -15.06
N PRO A 81 25.03 -4.66 -14.84
CA PRO A 81 25.86 -5.28 -15.87
C PRO A 81 25.06 -5.58 -17.12
N GLN A 82 25.54 -5.10 -18.27
CA GLN A 82 24.93 -5.40 -19.56
C GLN A 82 25.43 -6.77 -20.04
N LEU A 83 24.51 -7.56 -20.62
CA LEU A 83 24.77 -8.93 -21.01
C LEU A 83 24.70 -9.06 -22.54
N ASP A 84 25.52 -9.98 -23.11
CA ASP A 84 25.39 -10.42 -24.50
C ASP A 84 24.18 -11.37 -24.69
N GLU A 85 23.97 -11.84 -25.91
CA GLU A 85 22.89 -12.78 -26.27
C GLU A 85 22.98 -14.14 -25.54
N TYR A 86 24.16 -14.49 -25.02
CA TYR A 86 24.42 -15.72 -24.25
C TYR A 86 24.31 -15.50 -22.73
N GLY A 87 23.98 -14.28 -22.29
CA GLY A 87 23.85 -13.93 -20.86
C GLY A 87 25.21 -13.67 -20.16
N ARG A 88 26.30 -13.45 -20.90
CA ARG A 88 27.63 -13.14 -20.35
C ARG A 88 27.79 -11.62 -20.25
N PRO A 89 28.50 -11.09 -19.22
CA PRO A 89 28.77 -9.67 -19.12
C PRO A 89 29.53 -9.13 -20.33
N LEU A 90 29.01 -8.04 -20.89
CA LEU A 90 29.74 -7.23 -21.86
C LEU A 90 30.87 -6.50 -21.14
N LEU A 91 32.08 -6.53 -21.71
CA LEU A 91 33.25 -5.90 -21.12
C LEU A 91 33.70 -4.70 -21.99
N ASP A 92 34.21 -3.66 -21.33
CA ASP A 92 34.87 -2.53 -21.97
C ASP A 92 36.34 -2.88 -22.40
N SER A 93 37.05 -1.90 -22.95
CA SER A 93 38.46 -2.06 -23.37
C SER A 93 39.40 -2.43 -22.21
N ASP A 94 39.02 -2.14 -20.96
CA ASP A 94 39.84 -2.44 -19.77
C ASP A 94 39.42 -3.77 -19.10
N GLY A 95 38.51 -4.53 -19.73
CA GLY A 95 38.00 -5.81 -19.23
C GLY A 95 36.99 -5.67 -18.07
N ARG A 96 36.42 -4.49 -17.85
CA ARG A 96 35.41 -4.23 -16.82
C ARG A 96 34.02 -4.40 -17.39
N PRO A 97 33.02 -4.85 -16.57
CA PRO A 97 31.64 -4.94 -17.03
C PRO A 97 31.09 -3.58 -17.49
N ILE A 98 30.51 -3.54 -18.69
CA ILE A 98 29.75 -2.39 -19.16
C ILE A 98 28.47 -2.30 -18.31
N LEU A 99 28.27 -1.15 -17.63
CA LEU A 99 27.14 -0.91 -16.77
C LEU A 99 26.08 -0.04 -17.45
N GLY A 100 24.81 -0.36 -17.21
CA GLY A 100 23.67 0.37 -17.78
C GLY A 100 22.44 0.26 -16.93
N SER A 101 21.26 0.19 -17.56
CA SER A 101 19.96 0.01 -16.94
C SER A 101 19.42 -1.41 -17.16
N GLU A 102 18.44 -1.81 -16.33
CA GLU A 102 17.54 -2.93 -16.64
C GLU A 102 16.73 -2.60 -17.91
N LYS A 103 16.44 -3.61 -18.73
CA LYS A 103 15.66 -3.49 -19.97
C LYS A 103 14.56 -4.54 -20.09
N SER A 104 14.54 -5.53 -19.22
CA SER A 104 13.61 -6.64 -19.29
C SER A 104 12.93 -6.88 -17.93
N LEU A 105 11.62 -7.14 -17.96
CA LEU A 105 10.90 -7.61 -16.78
C LEU A 105 11.53 -8.90 -16.21
N LYS A 106 12.11 -9.77 -17.05
CA LYS A 106 12.81 -10.99 -16.60
C LYS A 106 13.95 -10.67 -15.64
N GLN A 107 14.71 -9.60 -15.90
CA GLN A 107 15.81 -9.17 -15.03
C GLN A 107 15.27 -8.76 -13.66
N VAL A 108 14.21 -7.93 -13.63
CA VAL A 108 13.61 -7.43 -12.40
C VAL A 108 12.99 -8.56 -11.56
N VAL A 109 12.22 -9.44 -12.21
CA VAL A 109 11.58 -10.57 -11.55
C VAL A 109 12.62 -11.52 -10.96
N ARG A 110 13.65 -11.89 -11.71
CA ARG A 110 14.72 -12.77 -11.23
C ARG A 110 15.48 -12.18 -10.05
N ARG A 111 15.82 -10.86 -10.08
CA ARG A 111 16.54 -10.27 -8.95
C ARG A 111 15.69 -10.20 -7.69
N ILE A 112 14.40 -9.90 -7.80
CA ILE A 112 13.51 -9.79 -6.66
C ILE A 112 13.24 -11.18 -6.07
N VAL A 113 12.75 -12.12 -6.88
CA VAL A 113 12.37 -13.46 -6.45
C VAL A 113 13.59 -14.27 -6.02
N GLY A 114 14.69 -14.18 -6.76
CA GLY A 114 15.95 -14.83 -6.38
C GLY A 114 16.51 -14.32 -5.06
N CYS A 115 16.36 -13.03 -4.77
CA CYS A 115 16.75 -12.46 -3.48
C CYS A 115 15.86 -12.99 -2.35
N TRP A 116 14.53 -13.06 -2.53
CA TRP A 116 13.63 -13.67 -1.54
C TRP A 116 13.96 -15.14 -1.29
N ARG A 117 14.21 -15.92 -2.35
CA ARG A 117 14.65 -17.31 -2.23
C ARG A 117 15.94 -17.42 -1.43
N TYR A 118 16.96 -16.63 -1.78
CA TYR A 118 18.26 -16.61 -1.08
C TYR A 118 18.10 -16.39 0.43
N TRP A 119 17.31 -15.40 0.83
CA TRP A 119 17.05 -15.12 2.24
C TRP A 119 16.18 -16.19 2.90
N GLY A 120 15.24 -16.78 2.16
CA GLY A 120 14.44 -17.91 2.61
C GLY A 120 15.28 -19.16 2.87
N GLU A 121 16.18 -19.50 1.97
CA GLU A 121 17.14 -20.61 2.15
C GLU A 121 18.08 -20.34 3.32
N LYS A 122 18.65 -19.13 3.39
CA LYS A 122 19.55 -18.72 4.48
C LYS A 122 18.94 -18.88 5.87
N TYR A 123 17.67 -18.60 6.02
CA TYR A 123 16.96 -18.69 7.31
C TYR A 123 16.13 -19.96 7.48
N GLY A 124 16.28 -20.95 6.59
CA GLY A 124 15.66 -22.28 6.74
C GLY A 124 14.13 -22.31 6.58
N TYR A 125 13.57 -21.44 5.71
CA TYR A 125 12.13 -21.41 5.46
C TYR A 125 11.63 -22.61 4.65
N PHE A 126 12.47 -23.23 3.83
CA PHE A 126 12.11 -24.32 2.94
C PHE A 126 12.55 -25.69 3.45
N ALA A 127 11.72 -26.71 3.28
CA ALA A 127 12.04 -28.06 3.75
C ALA A 127 13.13 -28.70 2.88
N THR A 128 13.14 -28.43 1.58
CA THR A 128 14.08 -28.98 0.60
C THR A 128 14.50 -27.92 -0.43
N PRO A 129 15.59 -28.14 -1.19
CA PRO A 129 15.94 -27.28 -2.33
C PRO A 129 14.85 -27.24 -3.42
N GLU A 130 14.09 -28.34 -3.58
CA GLU A 130 12.96 -28.44 -4.51
C GLU A 130 11.81 -27.52 -4.06
N ASP A 131 11.55 -27.39 -2.76
CA ASP A 131 10.58 -26.45 -2.21
C ASP A 131 11.01 -25.00 -2.45
N ALA A 132 12.29 -24.69 -2.30
CA ALA A 132 12.85 -23.38 -2.64
C ALA A 132 12.71 -23.06 -4.12
N GLN A 133 12.93 -24.06 -5.01
CA GLN A 133 12.73 -23.89 -6.45
C GLN A 133 11.24 -23.71 -6.80
N ALA A 134 10.35 -24.49 -6.18
CA ALA A 134 8.91 -24.33 -6.37
C ALA A 134 8.45 -22.93 -5.95
N PHE A 135 8.91 -22.43 -4.81
CA PHE A 135 8.66 -21.08 -4.35
C PHE A 135 9.09 -20.02 -5.37
N GLN A 136 10.28 -20.16 -5.93
CA GLN A 136 10.80 -19.23 -6.95
C GLN A 136 9.93 -19.28 -8.21
N ASP A 137 9.68 -20.46 -8.77
CA ASP A 137 8.95 -20.61 -10.03
C ASP A 137 7.51 -20.08 -9.93
N GLU A 138 6.80 -20.39 -8.83
CA GLU A 138 5.43 -19.94 -8.59
C GLU A 138 5.37 -18.39 -8.47
N LEU A 139 6.32 -17.76 -7.78
CA LEU A 139 6.36 -16.30 -7.65
C LEU A 139 6.78 -15.60 -8.94
N GLU A 140 7.73 -16.15 -9.70
CA GLU A 140 8.08 -15.65 -11.02
C GLU A 140 6.84 -15.66 -11.93
N TYR A 141 6.08 -16.75 -11.93
CA TYR A 141 4.83 -16.84 -12.68
C TYR A 141 3.82 -15.78 -12.25
N MET A 142 3.56 -15.66 -10.94
CA MET A 142 2.56 -14.73 -10.43
C MET A 142 2.89 -13.27 -10.77
N LEU A 143 4.16 -12.88 -10.71
CA LEU A 143 4.61 -11.52 -11.07
C LEU A 143 4.42 -11.26 -12.58
N VAL A 144 4.86 -12.19 -13.42
CA VAL A 144 4.76 -12.07 -14.88
C VAL A 144 3.31 -12.06 -15.35
N ALA A 145 2.44 -12.91 -14.74
CA ALA A 145 1.03 -13.03 -15.05
C ALA A 145 0.15 -11.90 -14.44
N GLN A 146 0.75 -10.93 -13.71
CA GLN A 146 0.04 -9.86 -13.02
C GLN A 146 -0.99 -10.36 -11.99
N ILE A 147 -0.73 -11.52 -11.37
CA ILE A 147 -1.59 -12.08 -10.31
C ILE A 147 -1.40 -11.33 -8.99
N ALA A 148 -0.18 -10.89 -8.73
CA ALA A 148 0.16 -10.10 -7.55
C ALA A 148 1.38 -9.21 -7.79
N ALA A 149 1.53 -8.18 -6.96
CA ALA A 149 2.72 -7.35 -6.94
C ALA A 149 3.07 -6.92 -5.50
N PRO A 150 4.37 -6.91 -5.12
CA PRO A 150 4.82 -6.32 -3.88
C PRO A 150 4.76 -4.79 -3.95
N ASN A 151 4.89 -4.13 -2.81
CA ASN A 151 4.97 -2.67 -2.73
C ASN A 151 6.14 -2.09 -3.52
N SER A 152 6.06 -0.81 -3.88
CA SER A 152 7.06 -0.11 -4.69
C SER A 152 8.51 -0.18 -4.13
N PRO A 153 8.77 -0.06 -2.81
CA PRO A 153 10.12 -0.23 -2.27
C PRO A 153 10.75 -1.59 -2.57
N GLN A 154 9.99 -2.67 -2.66
CA GLN A 154 10.50 -3.97 -3.09
C GLN A 154 11.02 -3.91 -4.54
N TRP A 155 10.26 -3.28 -5.44
CA TRP A 155 10.68 -3.09 -6.83
C TRP A 155 11.94 -2.23 -6.97
N PHE A 156 12.07 -1.18 -6.13
CA PHE A 156 13.22 -0.28 -6.20
C PHE A 156 14.50 -0.88 -5.63
N ASN A 157 14.41 -1.60 -4.50
CA ASN A 157 15.54 -1.86 -3.61
C ASN A 157 15.92 -3.35 -3.52
N THR A 158 14.95 -4.29 -3.67
CA THR A 158 15.21 -5.72 -3.45
C THR A 158 16.11 -6.31 -4.53
N GLY A 159 17.15 -7.01 -4.09
CA GLY A 159 18.00 -7.82 -4.93
C GLY A 159 19.06 -7.06 -5.74
N LEU A 160 19.19 -5.73 -5.60
CA LEU A 160 20.20 -4.94 -6.31
C LEU A 160 21.62 -5.38 -5.97
N HIS A 161 21.90 -5.61 -4.70
CA HIS A 161 23.20 -6.15 -4.27
C HIS A 161 23.35 -7.62 -4.64
N TRP A 162 22.33 -8.43 -4.36
CA TRP A 162 22.34 -9.88 -4.60
C TRP A 162 22.56 -10.22 -6.08
N ALA A 163 21.87 -9.52 -7.00
CA ALA A 163 21.93 -9.82 -8.43
C ALA A 163 23.07 -9.11 -9.18
N TYR A 164 23.42 -7.88 -8.76
CA TYR A 164 24.29 -6.99 -9.51
C TYR A 164 25.53 -6.52 -8.73
N GLY A 165 25.66 -6.90 -7.46
CA GLY A 165 26.74 -6.42 -6.59
C GLY A 165 26.68 -4.93 -6.28
N ILE A 166 25.53 -4.27 -6.53
CA ILE A 166 25.37 -2.84 -6.28
C ILE A 166 25.46 -2.58 -4.77
N THR A 167 26.36 -1.66 -4.40
CA THR A 167 26.54 -1.17 -3.02
C THR A 167 26.36 0.34 -2.98
N GLY A 168 26.28 0.90 -1.78
CA GLY A 168 26.22 2.33 -1.53
C GLY A 168 26.65 2.67 -0.12
N PRO A 169 27.02 3.92 0.19
CA PRO A 169 27.41 4.33 1.53
C PRO A 169 26.31 4.01 2.54
N PRO A 170 26.65 3.60 3.78
CA PRO A 170 25.67 3.38 4.84
C PRO A 170 24.93 4.68 5.15
N GLN A 171 23.64 4.57 5.42
CA GLN A 171 22.76 5.72 5.68
C GLN A 171 22.24 5.74 7.12
N GLY A 172 22.92 5.02 8.02
CA GLY A 172 22.53 4.93 9.42
C GLY A 172 21.35 3.99 9.69
N HIS A 173 21.09 3.04 8.78
CA HIS A 173 20.08 2.02 8.95
C HIS A 173 20.55 0.90 9.89
N TRP A 174 19.58 0.19 10.45
CA TRP A 174 19.76 -0.89 11.40
C TRP A 174 18.97 -2.13 10.98
N TYR A 175 19.40 -3.30 11.45
CA TYR A 175 18.66 -4.54 11.35
C TYR A 175 18.82 -5.36 12.62
N TYR A 176 17.84 -6.22 12.88
CA TYR A 176 17.97 -7.23 13.92
C TYR A 176 18.58 -8.49 13.29
N ASP A 177 19.68 -8.97 13.84
CA ASP A 177 20.33 -10.18 13.39
C ASP A 177 19.82 -11.39 14.20
N PRO A 178 19.07 -12.32 13.56
CA PRO A 178 18.51 -13.48 14.27
C PRO A 178 19.57 -14.43 14.84
N GLU A 179 20.74 -14.50 14.20
CA GLU A 179 21.81 -15.42 14.61
C GLU A 179 22.48 -14.96 15.91
N SER A 180 22.85 -13.69 15.99
CA SER A 180 23.43 -13.09 17.20
C SER A 180 22.40 -12.54 18.17
N GLN A 181 21.12 -12.55 17.83
CA GLN A 181 20.00 -11.97 18.61
C GLN A 181 20.27 -10.54 19.06
N SER A 182 20.83 -9.73 18.17
CA SER A 182 21.23 -8.35 18.48
C SER A 182 20.97 -7.38 17.33
N LEU A 183 20.82 -6.11 17.69
CA LEU A 183 20.75 -5.01 16.73
C LEU A 183 22.13 -4.73 16.12
N LYS A 184 22.19 -4.62 14.80
CA LYS A 184 23.40 -4.27 14.06
C LYS A 184 23.12 -3.10 13.13
N GLN A 185 24.12 -2.23 12.97
CA GLN A 185 24.08 -1.18 11.99
C GLN A 185 24.47 -1.72 10.60
N SER A 186 23.75 -1.31 9.57
CA SER A 186 24.04 -1.74 8.21
C SER A 186 25.32 -1.11 7.69
N SER A 187 26.18 -1.93 7.05
CA SER A 187 27.45 -1.50 6.48
C SER A 187 27.32 -0.84 5.11
N ASP A 188 26.19 -1.07 4.41
CA ASP A 188 25.88 -0.49 3.11
C ASP A 188 24.36 -0.35 2.91
N SER A 189 23.96 0.30 1.79
CA SER A 189 22.57 0.65 1.51
C SER A 189 21.74 -0.47 0.86
N TYR A 190 22.34 -1.54 0.33
CA TYR A 190 21.65 -2.50 -0.55
C TYR A 190 21.84 -3.98 -0.22
N SER A 191 22.81 -4.37 0.58
CA SER A 191 22.99 -5.78 1.03
C SER A 191 21.79 -6.26 1.83
N ARG A 192 21.22 -5.35 2.65
CA ARG A 192 19.90 -5.48 3.26
C ARG A 192 19.05 -4.30 2.79
N PRO A 193 18.07 -4.53 1.91
CA PRO A 193 17.32 -3.42 1.34
C PRO A 193 16.27 -2.85 2.30
N GLN A 194 15.94 -1.54 2.20
CA GLN A 194 14.71 -1.01 2.79
C GLN A 194 13.52 -1.41 1.90
N VAL A 195 12.70 -2.35 2.34
CA VAL A 195 11.62 -2.95 1.55
C VAL A 195 10.22 -2.62 2.04
N HIS A 196 10.09 -2.11 3.28
CA HIS A 196 8.82 -1.75 3.87
C HIS A 196 8.31 -0.43 3.30
N ALA A 197 7.05 -0.40 2.87
CA ALA A 197 6.44 0.82 2.34
C ALA A 197 5.92 1.75 3.41
N CYS A 198 5.51 1.20 4.56
CA CYS A 198 4.78 1.90 5.60
C CYS A 198 5.51 1.78 6.94
N TYR A 199 5.64 2.93 7.62
CA TYR A 199 6.24 3.03 8.94
C TYR A 199 5.31 3.78 9.88
N ILE A 200 5.34 3.43 11.16
CA ILE A 200 4.73 4.21 12.24
C ILE A 200 5.85 4.61 13.18
N LEU A 201 5.99 5.91 13.41
CA LEU A 201 7.00 6.49 14.30
C LEU A 201 6.38 6.90 15.64
N SER A 202 7.19 6.91 16.69
CA SER A 202 6.89 7.63 17.92
C SER A 202 7.66 8.94 17.98
N ILE A 203 7.17 9.90 18.77
CA ILE A 203 7.85 11.16 19.02
C ILE A 203 7.77 11.50 20.50
N LYS A 204 8.88 11.99 21.06
CA LYS A 204 8.97 12.49 22.45
C LYS A 204 8.89 14.00 22.47
N ASP A 205 8.34 14.55 23.53
CA ASP A 205 8.31 15.99 23.77
C ASP A 205 9.70 16.50 24.22
N ASP A 206 10.64 16.40 23.28
CA ASP A 206 12.04 16.82 23.41
C ASP A 206 12.48 17.39 22.05
N LEU A 207 13.34 18.42 22.07
CA LEU A 207 13.73 19.08 20.83
C LEU A 207 14.79 18.26 20.04
N VAL A 208 15.86 17.82 20.68
CA VAL A 208 17.07 17.33 20.01
C VAL A 208 17.53 15.94 20.44
N ASN A 209 17.10 15.46 21.62
CA ASN A 209 17.51 14.15 22.12
C ASN A 209 16.89 13.02 21.30
N LYS A 210 17.42 11.81 21.47
CA LYS A 210 16.97 10.61 20.76
C LYS A 210 15.47 10.36 20.93
N GLY A 211 14.78 10.25 19.79
CA GLY A 211 13.32 10.14 19.69
C GLY A 211 12.59 11.48 19.82
N GLY A 212 13.28 12.60 19.93
CA GLY A 212 12.72 13.95 19.92
C GLY A 212 12.40 14.47 18.52
N ILE A 213 11.99 15.72 18.44
CA ILE A 213 11.46 16.34 17.21
C ILE A 213 12.47 16.30 16.07
N MET A 214 13.71 16.75 16.29
CA MET A 214 14.76 16.80 15.25
C MET A 214 15.21 15.40 14.83
N ASP A 215 15.35 14.48 15.78
CA ASP A 215 15.71 13.08 15.50
C ASP A 215 14.62 12.35 14.69
N THR A 216 13.36 12.67 14.95
CA THR A 216 12.23 12.18 14.15
C THR A 216 12.33 12.65 12.70
N TRP A 217 12.70 13.92 12.43
CA TRP A 217 12.90 14.39 11.05
C TRP A 217 14.05 13.70 10.32
N VAL A 218 15.13 13.37 11.02
CA VAL A 218 16.23 12.57 10.45
C VAL A 218 15.74 11.17 10.07
N SER A 219 14.92 10.56 10.92
CA SER A 219 14.32 9.24 10.67
C SER A 219 13.36 9.29 9.48
N GLN A 220 12.52 10.32 9.39
CA GLN A 220 11.64 10.59 8.24
C GLN A 220 12.44 10.73 6.94
N ALA A 221 13.55 11.49 6.95
CA ALA A 221 14.39 11.67 5.78
C ALA A 221 14.96 10.34 5.26
N ARG A 222 15.38 9.43 6.16
CA ARG A 222 15.84 8.09 5.80
C ARG A 222 14.73 7.25 5.16
N ILE A 223 13.51 7.31 5.73
CA ILE A 223 12.33 6.61 5.20
C ILE A 223 12.01 7.08 3.78
N TYR A 224 11.91 8.40 3.58
CA TYR A 224 11.52 9.00 2.30
C TYR A 224 12.54 8.75 1.19
N LYS A 225 13.84 8.76 1.52
CA LYS A 225 14.92 8.56 0.55
C LYS A 225 14.78 7.27 -0.25
N TYR A 226 14.28 6.20 0.36
CA TYR A 226 14.14 4.87 -0.26
C TYR A 226 12.72 4.55 -0.74
N GLY A 227 11.83 5.54 -0.79
CA GLY A 227 10.52 5.40 -1.41
C GLY A 227 9.39 4.99 -0.48
N SER A 228 9.60 5.06 0.82
CA SER A 228 8.62 4.68 1.85
C SER A 228 7.89 5.89 2.41
N GLY A 229 6.78 5.64 3.14
CA GLY A 229 6.01 6.63 3.86
C GLY A 229 5.95 6.33 5.36
N GLU A 230 5.64 7.35 6.17
CA GLU A 230 5.51 7.21 7.62
C GLU A 230 4.29 7.97 8.18
N GLY A 231 3.85 7.57 9.37
CA GLY A 231 2.90 8.32 10.16
C GLY A 231 3.33 8.39 11.62
N CYS A 232 2.95 9.48 12.26
CA CYS A 232 3.29 9.73 13.66
C CYS A 232 2.16 10.45 14.38
N ASN A 233 1.90 10.09 15.64
CA ASN A 233 1.01 10.83 16.52
C ASN A 233 1.80 11.88 17.29
N TYR A 234 1.49 13.15 17.03
CA TYR A 234 2.18 14.29 17.62
C TYR A 234 1.55 14.78 18.94
N SER A 235 0.57 14.06 19.46
CA SER A 235 -0.20 14.49 20.66
C SER A 235 0.61 14.48 21.96
N SER A 236 1.78 13.86 21.97
CA SER A 236 2.70 13.95 23.12
C SER A 236 3.37 15.30 23.25
N LEU A 237 3.48 16.07 22.14
CA LEU A 237 4.12 17.37 22.16
C LEU A 237 3.25 18.39 22.90
N ARG A 238 3.88 19.20 23.74
CA ARG A 238 3.19 20.28 24.46
C ARG A 238 2.66 21.34 23.51
N ALA A 239 1.53 21.92 23.87
CA ALA A 239 0.88 22.96 23.12
C ALA A 239 1.57 24.31 23.27
N LYS A 240 1.20 25.24 22.41
CA LYS A 240 1.64 26.64 22.48
C LYS A 240 1.28 27.24 23.84
N GLY A 241 2.26 27.90 24.44
CA GLY A 241 2.09 28.54 25.74
C GLY A 241 2.27 27.61 26.96
N GLU A 242 2.45 26.30 26.79
CA GLU A 242 2.81 25.41 27.91
C GLU A 242 4.26 25.67 28.36
N PRO A 243 4.54 25.54 29.68
CA PRO A 243 5.85 25.92 30.24
C PRO A 243 6.98 24.99 29.77
N LEU A 244 8.17 25.57 29.55
CA LEU A 244 9.41 24.85 29.32
C LEU A 244 10.18 24.66 30.62
N SER A 245 10.95 23.58 30.76
CA SER A 245 11.75 23.28 31.96
C SER A 245 12.81 24.32 32.25
N GLY A 246 13.36 24.99 31.24
CA GLY A 246 14.35 26.07 31.37
C GLY A 246 13.78 27.46 31.54
N GLY A 247 12.45 27.59 31.72
CA GLY A 247 11.74 28.88 31.69
C GLY A 247 11.28 29.27 30.29
N GLY A 248 10.26 30.11 30.21
CA GLY A 248 9.59 30.44 28.95
C GLY A 248 8.48 29.46 28.57
N VAL A 249 8.00 29.57 27.34
CA VAL A 249 6.83 28.81 26.86
C VAL A 249 7.07 28.18 25.50
N SER A 250 6.38 27.05 25.23
CA SER A 250 6.42 26.33 23.96
C SER A 250 5.82 27.15 22.82
N SER A 251 6.41 27.02 21.63
CA SER A 251 5.85 27.53 20.37
C SER A 251 4.68 26.71 19.85
N GLY A 252 4.47 25.50 20.41
CA GLY A 252 3.35 24.63 20.11
C GLY A 252 3.61 23.63 18.97
N VAL A 253 2.74 22.61 18.91
CA VAL A 253 2.84 21.51 17.94
C VAL A 253 2.72 22.02 16.49
N MET A 254 1.82 22.98 16.23
CA MET A 254 1.60 23.53 14.88
C MET A 254 2.86 24.16 14.26
N SER A 255 3.73 24.74 15.08
CA SER A 255 5.01 25.30 14.62
C SER A 255 5.94 24.22 14.08
N PHE A 256 6.05 23.08 14.78
CA PHE A 256 6.88 21.96 14.36
C PHE A 256 6.28 21.18 13.18
N LEU A 257 4.95 21.08 13.09
CA LEU A 257 4.29 20.44 11.97
C LEU A 257 4.59 21.13 10.65
N LYS A 258 4.63 22.47 10.62
CA LYS A 258 4.99 23.25 9.42
C LYS A 258 6.43 22.96 8.96
N VAL A 259 7.37 22.84 9.88
CA VAL A 259 8.76 22.46 9.55
C VAL A 259 8.82 21.04 9.02
N GLY A 260 8.15 20.10 9.68
CA GLY A 260 8.08 18.69 9.22
C GLY A 260 7.42 18.53 7.84
N ASP A 261 6.46 19.39 7.50
CA ASP A 261 5.86 19.44 6.15
C ASP A 261 6.88 19.90 5.11
N ALA A 262 7.67 20.95 5.41
CA ALA A 262 8.73 21.44 4.55
C ALA A 262 9.85 20.40 4.35
N VAL A 263 10.23 19.65 5.39
CA VAL A 263 11.18 18.53 5.29
C VAL A 263 10.65 17.47 4.31
N ALA A 264 9.39 17.08 4.43
CA ALA A 264 8.76 16.11 3.52
C ALA A 264 8.72 16.63 2.08
N GLY A 265 8.40 17.91 1.86
CA GLY A 265 8.37 18.54 0.54
C GLY A 265 9.75 18.62 -0.14
N SER A 266 10.81 18.69 0.65
CA SER A 266 12.19 18.84 0.14
C SER A 266 12.80 17.52 -0.33
N ILE A 267 12.23 16.36 0.02
CA ILE A 267 12.84 15.04 -0.25
C ILE A 267 12.08 14.34 -1.39
N LYS A 268 12.77 14.16 -2.52
CA LYS A 268 12.27 13.34 -3.63
C LYS A 268 12.67 11.89 -3.42
N SER A 269 11.69 11.03 -3.28
CA SER A 269 11.82 9.62 -2.95
C SER A 269 12.54 8.82 -4.06
N GLY A 270 13.56 8.05 -3.67
CA GLY A 270 14.26 7.13 -4.56
C GLY A 270 14.94 7.76 -5.78
N GLY A 271 15.27 9.06 -5.74
CA GLY A 271 15.79 9.79 -6.90
C GLY A 271 14.76 9.96 -8.03
N THR A 272 13.50 9.61 -7.77
CA THR A 272 12.37 9.77 -8.68
C THR A 272 11.54 11.00 -8.33
N THR A 273 10.53 11.28 -9.14
CA THR A 273 9.58 12.38 -8.91
C THR A 273 8.51 12.07 -7.85
N ARG A 274 8.61 10.97 -7.11
CA ARG A 274 7.63 10.61 -6.08
C ARG A 274 7.80 11.52 -4.86
N ARG A 275 6.72 12.17 -4.43
CA ARG A 275 6.69 12.95 -3.18
C ARG A 275 6.80 12.04 -1.97
N ALA A 276 7.37 12.53 -0.88
CA ALA A 276 7.33 11.88 0.42
C ALA A 276 5.87 11.71 0.87
N ALA A 277 5.57 10.60 1.54
CA ALA A 277 4.24 10.33 2.09
C ALA A 277 4.31 10.40 3.62
N LYS A 278 3.51 11.30 4.21
CA LYS A 278 3.49 11.59 5.65
C LYS A 278 2.06 11.60 6.18
N MET A 279 1.84 10.99 7.35
CA MET A 279 0.63 11.11 8.15
C MET A 279 0.93 11.85 9.45
N VAL A 280 0.15 12.87 9.73
CA VAL A 280 0.15 13.57 11.02
C VAL A 280 -1.13 13.25 11.75
N VAL A 281 -1.00 12.67 12.94
CA VAL A 281 -2.13 12.34 13.81
C VAL A 281 -2.12 13.27 15.02
N LEU A 282 -3.28 13.81 15.38
CA LEU A 282 -3.46 14.58 16.62
C LEU A 282 -4.73 14.12 17.34
N ASN A 283 -4.63 13.88 18.65
CA ASN A 283 -5.77 13.47 19.46
C ASN A 283 -6.75 14.63 19.68
N ILE A 284 -8.03 14.32 19.71
CA ILE A 284 -9.13 15.30 19.82
C ILE A 284 -9.10 16.12 21.11
N ASP A 285 -8.36 15.71 22.13
CA ASP A 285 -8.22 16.41 23.40
C ASP A 285 -6.99 17.35 23.46
N HIS A 286 -6.22 17.45 22.36
CA HIS A 286 -5.05 18.31 22.32
C HIS A 286 -5.43 19.80 22.35
N PRO A 287 -4.73 20.68 23.10
CA PRO A 287 -5.07 22.12 23.16
C PRO A 287 -5.07 22.84 21.82
N GLU A 288 -4.24 22.45 20.86
CA GLU A 288 -4.17 23.05 19.53
C GLU A 288 -5.02 22.31 18.48
N ILE A 289 -5.99 21.48 18.89
CA ILE A 289 -6.79 20.68 17.95
C ILE A 289 -7.60 21.52 16.97
N GLU A 290 -8.12 22.68 17.41
CA GLU A 290 -8.90 23.56 16.54
C GLU A 290 -8.04 24.13 15.41
N ASP A 291 -6.81 24.56 15.71
CA ASP A 291 -5.86 25.06 14.73
C ASP A 291 -5.42 23.95 13.76
N PHE A 292 -5.28 22.72 14.28
CA PHE A 292 -4.95 21.56 13.47
C PHE A 292 -6.07 21.19 12.48
N ILE A 293 -7.32 21.19 12.92
CA ILE A 293 -8.50 20.93 12.07
C ILE A 293 -8.57 21.96 10.94
N ASP A 294 -8.37 23.23 11.26
CA ASP A 294 -8.49 24.33 10.30
C ASP A 294 -7.23 24.53 9.44
N TRP A 295 -6.14 23.82 9.70
CA TRP A 295 -4.85 24.11 9.06
C TRP A 295 -4.94 24.10 7.54
N LYS A 296 -5.28 22.99 6.93
CA LYS A 296 -5.38 22.88 5.47
C LYS A 296 -6.51 23.72 4.88
N LEU A 297 -7.64 23.81 5.57
CA LEU A 297 -8.74 24.70 5.18
C LEU A 297 -8.26 26.16 5.03
N ASN A 298 -7.44 26.64 5.95
CA ASN A 298 -6.90 27.99 5.90
C ASN A 298 -5.84 28.15 4.79
N GLU A 299 -5.05 27.12 4.54
CA GLU A 299 -4.06 27.13 3.43
C GLU A 299 -4.77 27.11 2.06
N GLU A 300 -5.83 26.35 1.87
CA GLU A 300 -6.65 26.36 0.65
C GLU A 300 -7.29 27.74 0.37
N ARG A 301 -7.72 28.43 1.42
CA ARG A 301 -8.19 29.82 1.28
C ARG A 301 -7.10 30.78 0.78
N LYS A 302 -5.85 30.57 1.22
CA LYS A 302 -4.70 31.36 0.72
C LYS A 302 -4.42 31.03 -0.75
N VAL A 303 -4.46 29.74 -1.15
CA VAL A 303 -4.32 29.33 -2.54
C VAL A 303 -5.38 30.01 -3.42
N ALA A 304 -6.66 29.98 -3.00
CA ALA A 304 -7.75 30.63 -3.73
C ALA A 304 -7.50 32.14 -3.91
N ALA A 305 -7.00 32.82 -2.88
CA ALA A 305 -6.63 34.24 -2.95
C ALA A 305 -5.46 34.49 -3.92
N LEU A 306 -4.42 33.64 -3.90
CA LEU A 306 -3.27 33.72 -4.81
C LEU A 306 -3.70 33.49 -6.27
N VAL A 307 -4.55 32.50 -6.52
CA VAL A 307 -5.11 32.24 -7.87
C VAL A 307 -5.92 33.44 -8.37
N THR A 308 -6.71 34.07 -7.50
CA THR A 308 -7.44 35.30 -7.84
C THR A 308 -6.47 36.47 -8.16
N ALA A 309 -5.30 36.48 -7.55
CA ALA A 309 -4.23 37.47 -7.83
C ALA A 309 -3.41 37.13 -9.10
N GLY A 310 -3.71 36.05 -9.80
CA GLY A 310 -3.08 35.65 -11.08
C GLY A 310 -2.02 34.56 -11.01
N TYR A 311 -1.81 33.94 -9.84
CA TYR A 311 -0.92 32.77 -9.72
C TYR A 311 -1.57 31.53 -10.34
N SER A 312 -0.72 30.59 -10.80
CA SER A 312 -1.21 29.34 -11.41
C SER A 312 -2.04 28.50 -10.42
N ALA A 313 -3.19 28.03 -10.88
CA ALA A 313 -4.03 27.08 -10.15
C ALA A 313 -3.52 25.61 -10.23
N ASP A 314 -2.42 25.35 -10.95
CA ASP A 314 -1.84 24.01 -11.04
C ASP A 314 -1.37 23.55 -9.66
N PHE A 315 -1.68 22.32 -9.31
CA PHE A 315 -1.29 21.71 -8.04
C PHE A 315 0.23 21.71 -7.79
N GLU A 316 1.04 21.69 -8.85
CA GLU A 316 2.51 21.83 -8.77
C GLU A 316 2.95 23.29 -8.94
N GLY A 317 2.00 24.22 -9.10
CA GLY A 317 2.26 25.65 -9.32
C GLY A 317 2.68 26.40 -8.05
N GLU A 318 3.10 27.65 -8.26
CA GLU A 318 3.66 28.53 -7.22
C GLU A 318 2.66 28.77 -6.07
N ALA A 319 1.35 28.88 -6.34
CA ALA A 319 0.36 29.09 -5.30
C ALA A 319 0.38 27.97 -4.25
N TYR A 320 0.43 26.70 -4.67
CA TYR A 320 0.52 25.56 -3.77
C TYR A 320 1.89 25.38 -3.12
N GLN A 321 2.97 25.83 -3.76
CA GLN A 321 4.33 25.75 -3.20
C GLN A 321 4.57 26.74 -2.06
N THR A 322 3.79 27.84 -1.99
CA THR A 322 3.95 28.89 -0.97
C THR A 322 3.18 28.63 0.32
N VAL A 323 2.25 27.66 0.33
CA VAL A 323 1.44 27.30 1.50
C VAL A 323 1.95 26.05 2.19
N SER A 324 1.68 25.91 3.49
CA SER A 324 2.12 24.76 4.28
C SER A 324 1.08 23.61 4.29
N GLY A 325 1.47 22.44 4.78
CA GLY A 325 0.56 21.31 4.95
C GLY A 325 0.25 20.51 3.67
N GLN A 326 0.97 20.78 2.56
CA GLN A 326 0.72 20.13 1.28
C GLN A 326 1.41 18.75 1.13
N ASN A 327 2.32 18.42 2.05
CA ASN A 327 3.13 17.21 1.99
C ASN A 327 2.75 16.18 3.06
N SER A 328 1.63 16.39 3.77
CA SER A 328 1.12 15.49 4.80
C SER A 328 -0.37 15.25 4.66
N ASN A 329 -0.82 14.03 5.01
CA ASN A 329 -2.20 13.73 5.33
C ASN A 329 -2.42 13.99 6.82
N ASN A 330 -3.51 14.62 7.20
CA ASN A 330 -3.82 14.95 8.59
C ASN A 330 -5.00 14.12 9.07
N SER A 331 -4.91 13.55 10.26
CA SER A 331 -6.02 12.81 10.89
C SER A 331 -6.21 13.19 12.35
N VAL A 332 -7.46 13.36 12.74
CA VAL A 332 -7.86 13.52 14.14
C VAL A 332 -8.17 12.15 14.73
N ARG A 333 -7.58 11.85 15.88
CA ARG A 333 -7.83 10.60 16.58
C ARG A 333 -8.88 10.81 17.66
N VAL A 334 -10.00 10.07 17.54
CA VAL A 334 -11.17 10.20 18.39
C VAL A 334 -11.42 8.92 19.20
N THR A 335 -11.91 9.07 20.41
CA THR A 335 -12.33 7.95 21.29
C THR A 335 -13.85 7.75 21.23
N ASN A 336 -14.32 6.57 21.66
CA ASN A 336 -15.77 6.32 21.80
C ASN A 336 -16.41 7.31 22.78
N SER A 337 -15.69 7.73 23.84
CA SER A 337 -16.19 8.73 24.78
C SER A 337 -16.40 10.10 24.13
N PHE A 338 -15.50 10.51 23.22
CA PHE A 338 -15.72 11.74 22.43
C PHE A 338 -16.95 11.60 21.52
N MET A 339 -17.09 10.48 20.82
CA MET A 339 -18.23 10.25 19.93
C MET A 339 -19.57 10.25 20.68
N ARG A 340 -19.63 9.69 21.90
CA ARG A 340 -20.81 9.82 22.77
C ARG A 340 -21.06 11.27 23.17
N ALA A 341 -20.02 12.00 23.57
CA ALA A 341 -20.15 13.42 23.89
C ALA A 341 -20.69 14.25 22.69
N VAL A 342 -20.33 13.87 21.45
CA VAL A 342 -20.91 14.47 20.23
C VAL A 342 -22.40 14.17 20.11
N ILE A 343 -22.80 12.90 20.30
CA ILE A 343 -24.21 12.49 20.19
C ILE A 343 -25.07 13.15 21.26
N GLU A 344 -24.59 13.20 22.51
CA GLU A 344 -25.27 13.70 23.68
C GLU A 344 -25.11 15.21 23.87
N ASP A 345 -24.43 15.90 22.95
CA ASP A 345 -24.13 17.36 23.02
C ASP A 345 -23.44 17.80 24.32
N GLN A 346 -22.52 16.98 24.80
CA GLN A 346 -21.76 17.25 26.03
C GLN A 346 -20.54 18.15 25.76
N GLU A 347 -19.96 18.68 26.85
CA GLU A 347 -18.68 19.39 26.81
C GLU A 347 -17.53 18.41 26.68
N TRP A 348 -16.47 18.88 26.00
CA TRP A 348 -15.21 18.20 25.84
C TRP A 348 -14.05 19.05 26.32
N SER A 349 -13.14 18.48 27.10
CA SER A 349 -12.01 19.19 27.66
C SER A 349 -10.77 19.04 26.77
N LEU A 350 -10.13 20.16 26.47
CA LEU A 350 -8.78 20.21 25.87
C LEU A 350 -7.76 20.28 26.98
N THR A 351 -6.80 19.36 27.01
CA THR A 351 -5.91 19.12 28.16
C THR A 351 -4.44 19.35 27.83
N ARG A 352 -3.74 20.02 28.73
CA ARG A 352 -2.28 20.20 28.65
C ARG A 352 -1.55 18.87 28.67
N ARG A 353 -0.42 18.84 28.01
CA ARG A 353 0.46 17.66 27.98
C ARG A 353 1.42 17.61 29.17
N THR A 354 1.74 18.75 29.74
CA THR A 354 2.67 18.86 30.86
C THR A 354 2.09 18.45 32.21
N ASP A 355 0.80 18.73 32.48
CA ASP A 355 0.17 18.53 33.78
C ASP A 355 -1.23 17.90 33.73
N GLY A 356 -1.77 17.62 32.52
CA GLY A 356 -3.08 17.04 32.32
C GLY A 356 -4.27 17.95 32.64
N ARG A 357 -4.05 19.24 32.97
CA ARG A 357 -5.12 20.17 33.31
C ARG A 357 -5.89 20.61 32.06
N ALA A 358 -7.22 20.71 32.20
CA ALA A 358 -8.05 21.30 31.16
C ALA A 358 -7.75 22.79 31.01
N VAL A 359 -7.42 23.21 29.79
CA VAL A 359 -7.19 24.63 29.44
C VAL A 359 -8.39 25.27 28.79
N LYS A 360 -9.24 24.46 28.15
CA LYS A 360 -10.44 24.92 27.45
C LYS A 360 -11.50 23.82 27.50
N ARG A 361 -12.75 24.22 27.63
CA ARG A 361 -13.90 23.33 27.43
C ARG A 361 -14.71 23.84 26.26
N VAL A 362 -15.10 22.93 25.38
CA VAL A 362 -15.89 23.24 24.18
C VAL A 362 -16.96 22.17 24.01
N LYS A 363 -18.04 22.48 23.29
CA LYS A 363 -19.01 21.45 22.91
C LYS A 363 -18.34 20.44 21.98
N ALA A 364 -18.47 19.11 22.28
CA ALA A 364 -17.94 18.07 21.42
C ALA A 364 -18.51 18.16 19.99
N ARG A 365 -19.80 18.47 19.87
CA ARG A 365 -20.49 18.68 18.58
C ARG A 365 -19.90 19.87 17.78
N TYR A 366 -19.41 20.91 18.44
CA TYR A 366 -18.73 22.01 17.78
C TYR A 366 -17.45 21.54 17.09
N LEU A 367 -16.60 20.75 17.78
CA LEU A 367 -15.39 20.17 17.18
C LEU A 367 -15.74 19.22 16.03
N TRP A 368 -16.75 18.39 16.21
CA TRP A 368 -17.24 17.50 15.17
C TRP A 368 -17.65 18.26 13.89
N ASN A 369 -18.45 19.30 14.05
CA ASN A 369 -18.89 20.13 12.93
C ASN A 369 -17.72 20.82 12.22
N LYS A 370 -16.68 21.25 12.97
CA LYS A 370 -15.44 21.78 12.38
C LYS A 370 -14.72 20.73 11.53
N ILE A 371 -14.57 19.51 12.04
CA ILE A 371 -13.96 18.39 11.30
C ILE A 371 -14.74 18.12 10.02
N CYS A 372 -16.06 17.99 10.11
CA CYS A 372 -16.92 17.76 8.95
C CYS A 372 -16.80 18.87 7.90
N HIS A 373 -16.79 20.14 8.34
CA HIS A 373 -16.67 21.28 7.44
C HIS A 373 -15.29 21.33 6.73
N ALA A 374 -14.21 21.12 7.47
CA ALA A 374 -12.87 21.08 6.92
C ALA A 374 -12.70 19.92 5.93
N ALA A 375 -13.12 18.71 6.31
CA ALA A 375 -13.05 17.52 5.47
C ALA A 375 -13.88 17.66 4.18
N TRP A 376 -15.08 18.27 4.27
CA TRP A 376 -15.89 18.56 3.09
C TRP A 376 -15.22 19.57 2.15
N THR A 377 -14.52 20.58 2.71
CA THR A 377 -13.93 21.67 1.92
C THR A 377 -12.61 21.27 1.25
N CYS A 378 -11.75 20.51 1.94
CA CYS A 378 -10.38 20.23 1.47
C CYS A 378 -9.92 18.78 1.67
N ALA A 379 -10.83 17.86 1.95
CA ALA A 379 -10.60 16.43 2.18
C ALA A 379 -9.77 16.08 3.43
N ASP A 380 -9.35 17.06 4.22
CA ASP A 380 -8.64 16.91 5.48
C ASP A 380 -9.34 17.68 6.62
N PRO A 381 -9.25 17.21 7.89
CA PRO A 381 -8.59 16.00 8.34
C PRO A 381 -9.45 14.73 8.14
N GLY A 382 -8.75 13.56 8.06
CA GLY A 382 -9.38 12.26 8.24
C GLY A 382 -9.66 11.96 9.72
N LEU A 383 -10.30 10.80 9.98
CA LEU A 383 -10.59 10.32 11.33
C LEU A 383 -9.94 8.97 11.60
N GLN A 384 -9.44 8.78 12.83
CA GLN A 384 -9.01 7.48 13.34
C GLN A 384 -9.73 7.19 14.65
N PHE A 385 -10.34 6.00 14.75
CA PHE A 385 -11.12 5.57 15.91
C PHE A 385 -10.22 4.83 16.90
N ASP A 386 -9.74 5.55 17.90
CA ASP A 386 -8.76 5.09 18.87
C ASP A 386 -9.20 3.86 19.66
N THR A 387 -10.40 3.88 20.20
CA THR A 387 -10.93 2.80 21.04
C THR A 387 -11.04 1.51 20.22
N THR A 388 -11.70 1.57 19.05
CA THR A 388 -11.86 0.42 18.16
C THR A 388 -10.51 -0.15 17.71
N ALA A 389 -9.56 0.70 17.30
CA ALA A 389 -8.22 0.23 16.90
C ALA A 389 -7.53 -0.55 18.03
N ASN A 390 -7.66 -0.10 19.28
CA ASN A 390 -7.04 -0.75 20.43
C ASN A 390 -7.80 -1.97 20.93
N GLU A 391 -9.12 -2.05 20.75
CA GLU A 391 -9.91 -3.27 21.00
C GLU A 391 -9.51 -4.43 20.08
N TRP A 392 -9.10 -4.14 18.84
CA TRP A 392 -8.62 -5.12 17.87
C TRP A 392 -7.08 -5.27 17.87
N ASN A 393 -6.37 -4.65 18.83
CA ASN A 393 -4.93 -4.80 18.96
C ASN A 393 -4.56 -6.22 19.38
N THR A 394 -3.72 -6.89 18.58
CA THR A 394 -3.20 -8.22 18.89
C THR A 394 -2.04 -8.20 19.89
N CYS A 395 -1.48 -7.03 20.19
CA CYS A 395 -0.28 -6.87 21.01
C CYS A 395 -0.39 -5.77 22.09
N PRO A 396 -1.50 -5.66 22.85
CA PRO A 396 -1.69 -4.58 23.82
C PRO A 396 -0.68 -4.62 24.98
N GLU A 397 -0.17 -5.80 25.34
CA GLU A 397 0.88 -5.94 26.35
C GLU A 397 2.25 -5.44 25.87
N THR A 398 2.44 -5.29 24.57
CA THR A 398 3.66 -4.75 23.96
C THR A 398 3.56 -3.25 23.76
N GLY A 399 2.38 -2.75 23.39
CA GLY A 399 2.17 -1.31 23.20
C GLY A 399 0.76 -0.96 22.74
N ARG A 400 0.47 0.34 22.81
CA ARG A 400 -0.78 0.92 22.34
C ARG A 400 -0.66 1.33 20.87
N ILE A 401 -1.74 1.21 20.13
CA ILE A 401 -1.86 1.74 18.78
C ILE A 401 -2.22 3.24 18.86
N ASN A 402 -1.32 4.10 18.37
CA ASN A 402 -1.48 5.57 18.44
C ASN A 402 -1.64 6.24 17.07
N ALA A 403 -1.20 5.62 16.00
CA ALA A 403 -1.15 6.20 14.67
C ALA A 403 -1.37 5.16 13.57
N SER A 404 -1.31 5.61 12.34
CA SER A 404 -1.27 4.79 11.13
C SER A 404 -0.18 5.28 10.18
N ASN A 405 0.08 4.52 9.11
CA ASN A 405 0.84 4.98 7.95
C ASN A 405 0.08 6.11 7.17
N PRO A 406 0.68 6.69 6.10
CA PRO A 406 0.09 7.84 5.40
C PRO A 406 -1.30 7.61 4.79
N CYS A 407 -1.59 6.41 4.31
CA CYS A 407 -2.88 6.08 3.69
C CYS A 407 -3.88 5.44 4.67
N SER A 408 -3.53 5.32 5.94
CA SER A 408 -4.33 4.78 7.05
C SER A 408 -4.71 3.30 6.96
N GLU A 409 -4.12 2.53 6.03
CA GLU A 409 -4.37 1.09 5.95
C GLU A 409 -3.58 0.26 6.96
N TYR A 410 -2.40 0.72 7.37
CA TYR A 410 -1.58 0.08 8.39
C TYR A 410 -1.76 0.77 9.74
N ILE A 411 -2.53 0.15 10.62
CA ILE A 411 -2.85 0.62 11.97
C ILE A 411 -2.27 -0.39 12.95
N PHE A 412 -1.14 -0.04 13.57
CA PHE A 412 -0.41 -0.92 14.48
C PHE A 412 0.46 -0.13 15.47
N LEU A 413 1.34 -0.80 16.18
CA LEU A 413 2.19 -0.21 17.22
C LEU A 413 3.18 0.82 16.68
N ASP A 414 3.55 1.77 17.51
CA ASP A 414 4.62 2.73 17.23
C ASP A 414 5.97 1.99 17.03
N ASN A 415 6.84 2.59 16.22
CA ASN A 415 8.16 2.04 15.86
C ASN A 415 8.08 0.69 15.16
N THR A 416 7.07 0.49 14.32
CA THR A 416 6.91 -0.69 13.46
C THR A 416 6.90 -0.31 11.98
N ALA A 417 7.17 -1.31 11.15
CA ALA A 417 7.10 -1.18 9.71
C ALA A 417 6.27 -2.30 9.10
N CYS A 418 5.56 -2.01 8.03
CA CYS A 418 4.75 -2.96 7.28
C CYS A 418 5.29 -3.18 5.88
N ASN A 419 5.51 -4.44 5.55
CA ASN A 419 5.81 -4.89 4.21
C ASN A 419 4.52 -5.32 3.51
N LEU A 420 4.28 -4.82 2.29
CA LEU A 420 2.99 -4.98 1.61
C LEU A 420 3.13 -5.73 0.29
N ALA A 421 2.05 -6.45 -0.05
CA ALA A 421 1.79 -6.96 -1.39
C ALA A 421 0.27 -6.93 -1.64
N SER A 422 -0.12 -6.91 -2.92
CA SER A 422 -1.54 -6.92 -3.29
C SER A 422 -1.81 -7.94 -4.39
N LEU A 423 -2.88 -8.72 -4.21
CA LEU A 423 -3.37 -9.70 -5.17
C LEU A 423 -4.37 -9.04 -6.12
N ASN A 424 -4.29 -9.34 -7.41
CA ASN A 424 -5.24 -8.85 -8.42
C ASN A 424 -6.45 -9.77 -8.47
N LEU A 425 -7.56 -9.39 -7.83
CA LEU A 425 -8.72 -10.26 -7.65
C LEU A 425 -9.36 -10.76 -8.94
N VAL A 426 -9.31 -9.99 -10.02
CA VAL A 426 -9.85 -10.39 -11.32
C VAL A 426 -9.13 -11.62 -11.89
N LYS A 427 -7.87 -11.84 -11.54
CA LYS A 427 -7.09 -13.01 -11.98
C LYS A 427 -7.55 -14.34 -11.35
N PHE A 428 -8.42 -14.26 -10.37
CA PHE A 428 -9.02 -15.42 -9.70
C PHE A 428 -10.49 -15.65 -10.10
N LEU A 429 -11.01 -14.88 -11.06
CA LEU A 429 -12.35 -15.10 -11.61
C LEU A 429 -12.26 -15.96 -12.87
N ASP A 430 -12.97 -17.06 -12.89
CA ASP A 430 -13.28 -17.76 -14.12
C ASP A 430 -14.38 -16.99 -14.86
N GLU A 431 -14.05 -16.40 -16.01
CA GLU A 431 -14.95 -15.48 -16.71
C GLU A 431 -16.15 -16.20 -17.36
N GLU A 432 -16.02 -17.48 -17.70
CA GLU A 432 -17.11 -18.26 -18.31
C GLU A 432 -18.15 -18.63 -17.25
N SER A 433 -17.72 -19.25 -16.16
CA SER A 433 -18.62 -19.69 -15.09
C SER A 433 -19.02 -18.56 -14.14
N GLY A 434 -18.22 -17.51 -14.01
CA GLY A 434 -18.36 -16.47 -12.98
C GLY A 434 -17.97 -16.94 -11.57
N ILE A 435 -17.24 -18.05 -11.47
CA ILE A 435 -16.84 -18.64 -10.20
C ILE A 435 -15.47 -18.10 -9.76
N PHE A 436 -15.39 -17.66 -8.52
CA PHE A 436 -14.12 -17.24 -7.92
C PHE A 436 -13.28 -18.49 -7.55
N GLN A 437 -12.04 -18.54 -8.04
CA GLN A 437 -11.12 -19.68 -7.94
C GLN A 437 -10.44 -19.74 -6.56
N VAL A 438 -11.17 -20.25 -5.57
CA VAL A 438 -10.76 -20.26 -4.14
C VAL A 438 -9.40 -20.93 -3.92
N GLN A 439 -9.09 -22.05 -4.58
CA GLN A 439 -7.83 -22.76 -4.36
C GLN A 439 -6.62 -21.98 -4.92
N ALA A 440 -6.77 -21.37 -6.09
CA ALA A 440 -5.75 -20.48 -6.65
C ALA A 440 -5.48 -19.27 -5.73
N PHE A 441 -6.55 -18.68 -5.18
CA PHE A 441 -6.46 -17.56 -4.26
C PHE A 441 -5.78 -17.96 -2.94
N LYS A 442 -6.16 -19.06 -2.32
CA LYS A 442 -5.52 -19.59 -1.11
C LYS A 442 -4.03 -19.86 -1.32
N HIS A 443 -3.66 -20.43 -2.47
CA HIS A 443 -2.27 -20.68 -2.84
C HIS A 443 -1.48 -19.37 -2.95
N ALA A 444 -2.02 -18.38 -3.64
CA ALA A 444 -1.39 -17.07 -3.76
C ALA A 444 -1.23 -16.39 -2.40
N VAL A 445 -2.27 -16.36 -1.56
CA VAL A 445 -2.22 -15.82 -0.20
C VAL A 445 -1.11 -16.49 0.61
N ARG A 446 -1.01 -17.82 0.54
CA ARG A 446 0.01 -18.57 1.27
C ARG A 446 1.42 -18.14 0.85
N LEU A 447 1.72 -18.15 -0.44
CA LEU A 447 3.07 -17.83 -0.92
C LEU A 447 3.44 -16.36 -0.65
N TRP A 448 2.53 -15.42 -0.84
CA TRP A 448 2.80 -14.01 -0.57
C TRP A 448 2.94 -13.71 0.93
N THR A 449 2.24 -14.43 1.81
CA THR A 449 2.50 -14.36 3.26
C THR A 449 3.92 -14.79 3.58
N ILE A 450 4.43 -15.86 2.96
CA ILE A 450 5.81 -16.33 3.14
C ILE A 450 6.83 -15.29 2.62
N VAL A 451 6.58 -14.68 1.44
CA VAL A 451 7.42 -13.60 0.88
C VAL A 451 7.55 -12.43 1.86
N LEU A 452 6.40 -11.97 2.36
CA LEU A 452 6.38 -10.82 3.28
C LEU A 452 7.10 -11.15 4.59
N GLU A 453 6.95 -12.37 5.10
CA GLU A 453 7.63 -12.84 6.30
C GLU A 453 9.16 -12.94 6.12
N ILE A 454 9.64 -13.52 5.02
CA ILE A 454 11.07 -13.56 4.69
C ILE A 454 11.65 -12.14 4.65
N SER A 455 10.89 -11.20 4.10
CA SER A 455 11.31 -9.82 3.92
C SER A 455 11.52 -9.08 5.25
N VAL A 456 10.86 -9.48 6.34
CA VAL A 456 11.09 -8.88 7.68
C VAL A 456 12.53 -9.11 8.15
N ALA A 457 13.06 -10.32 7.96
CA ALA A 457 14.43 -10.66 8.37
C ALA A 457 15.49 -10.19 7.36
N MET A 458 15.10 -10.02 6.09
CA MET A 458 15.96 -9.52 5.01
C MET A 458 16.26 -8.03 5.14
N ALA A 459 15.31 -7.25 5.65
CA ALA A 459 15.30 -5.79 5.56
C ALA A 459 16.29 -5.10 6.52
N GLN A 460 16.61 -3.84 6.17
CA GLN A 460 17.13 -2.83 7.10
C GLN A 460 16.08 -1.75 7.36
N TYR A 461 16.22 -1.08 8.49
CA TYR A 461 15.26 -0.11 9.03
C TYR A 461 15.93 1.22 9.39
N PRO A 462 15.21 2.35 9.37
CA PRO A 462 15.80 3.67 9.56
C PRO A 462 16.34 3.93 10.97
N THR A 463 15.82 3.22 11.98
CA THR A 463 16.26 3.35 13.39
C THR A 463 16.38 1.97 14.06
N PRO A 464 17.17 1.86 15.15
CA PRO A 464 17.28 0.60 15.90
C PRO A 464 15.95 0.20 16.56
N GLU A 465 15.13 1.17 17.01
CA GLU A 465 13.82 0.90 17.62
C GLU A 465 12.87 0.25 16.63
N ILE A 466 12.84 0.76 15.38
CA ILE A 466 12.01 0.18 14.32
C ILE A 466 12.52 -1.20 13.92
N ALA A 467 13.82 -1.38 13.83
CA ALA A 467 14.42 -2.68 13.52
C ALA A 467 14.05 -3.73 14.57
N GLU A 468 14.16 -3.37 15.85
CA GLU A 468 13.82 -4.24 16.97
C GLU A 468 12.33 -4.57 17.02
N MET A 469 11.46 -3.56 17.02
CA MET A 469 10.03 -3.76 17.16
C MET A 469 9.42 -4.46 15.94
N SER A 470 9.88 -4.15 14.73
CA SER A 470 9.45 -4.85 13.52
C SER A 470 9.84 -6.34 13.54
N TYR A 471 11.03 -6.67 14.06
CA TYR A 471 11.43 -8.06 14.24
C TYR A 471 10.60 -8.76 15.32
N ARG A 472 10.37 -8.08 16.46
CA ARG A 472 9.66 -8.65 17.62
C ARG A 472 8.17 -8.90 17.35
N THR A 473 7.53 -8.10 16.48
CA THR A 473 6.09 -8.24 16.16
C THR A 473 5.83 -8.86 14.77
N ARG A 474 6.77 -8.74 13.84
CA ARG A 474 6.72 -9.32 12.49
C ARG A 474 5.41 -9.03 11.74
N SER A 475 4.96 -7.77 11.79
CA SER A 475 3.71 -7.35 11.14
C SER A 475 3.83 -7.35 9.61
N LEU A 476 2.81 -7.87 8.94
CA LEU A 476 2.69 -7.99 7.49
C LEU A 476 1.46 -7.25 6.98
N GLY A 477 1.46 -6.92 5.69
CA GLY A 477 0.37 -6.23 5.04
C GLY A 477 0.02 -6.83 3.68
N LEU A 478 -0.52 -8.05 3.65
CA LEU A 478 -1.07 -8.62 2.43
C LEU A 478 -2.47 -8.06 2.19
N GLY A 479 -2.70 -7.58 0.97
CA GLY A 479 -3.97 -7.03 0.53
C GLY A 479 -4.37 -7.48 -0.86
N TYR A 480 -5.32 -6.79 -1.43
CA TYR A 480 -5.77 -7.02 -2.81
C TYR A 480 -6.08 -5.70 -3.53
N ALA A 481 -6.24 -5.79 -4.84
CA ALA A 481 -6.72 -4.74 -5.71
C ALA A 481 -7.78 -5.29 -6.65
N ASN A 482 -8.46 -4.40 -7.37
CA ASN A 482 -9.39 -4.77 -8.44
C ASN A 482 -10.71 -5.38 -7.95
N LEU A 483 -11.13 -5.10 -6.70
CA LEU A 483 -12.39 -5.59 -6.16
C LEU A 483 -13.59 -5.03 -6.94
N GLY A 484 -13.61 -3.72 -7.19
CA GLY A 484 -14.69 -3.08 -7.95
C GLY A 484 -14.86 -3.70 -9.34
N ALA A 485 -13.75 -3.97 -10.03
CA ALA A 485 -13.75 -4.65 -11.31
C ALA A 485 -14.24 -6.11 -11.22
N LEU A 486 -13.85 -6.84 -10.15
CA LEU A 486 -14.35 -8.19 -9.91
C LEU A 486 -15.88 -8.20 -9.77
N ILE A 487 -16.43 -7.36 -8.90
CA ILE A 487 -17.88 -7.26 -8.68
C ILE A 487 -18.60 -6.87 -9.97
N MET A 488 -18.04 -5.93 -10.74
CA MET A 488 -18.56 -5.51 -12.04
C MET A 488 -18.57 -6.67 -13.05
N ARG A 489 -17.48 -7.47 -13.15
CA ARG A 489 -17.41 -8.66 -14.04
C ARG A 489 -18.35 -9.78 -13.61
N MET A 490 -18.71 -9.84 -12.34
CA MET A 490 -19.76 -10.74 -11.85
C MET A 490 -21.18 -10.26 -12.19
N GLY A 491 -21.35 -9.07 -12.76
CA GLY A 491 -22.63 -8.47 -13.11
C GLY A 491 -23.39 -7.92 -11.90
N LEU A 492 -22.69 -7.57 -10.85
CA LEU A 492 -23.27 -7.09 -9.59
C LEU A 492 -22.98 -5.59 -9.38
N PRO A 493 -23.95 -4.83 -8.85
CA PRO A 493 -23.69 -3.47 -8.41
C PRO A 493 -22.70 -3.47 -7.22
N TYR A 494 -21.77 -2.53 -7.19
CA TYR A 494 -20.79 -2.42 -6.11
C TYR A 494 -21.45 -2.21 -4.74
N ASP A 495 -22.53 -1.45 -4.67
CA ASP A 495 -23.28 -1.11 -3.45
C ASP A 495 -24.40 -2.11 -3.11
N SER A 496 -24.45 -3.26 -3.78
CA SER A 496 -25.43 -4.33 -3.48
C SER A 496 -25.06 -5.15 -2.24
N ASP A 497 -26.04 -5.80 -1.63
CA ASP A 497 -25.81 -6.74 -0.52
C ASP A 497 -25.00 -7.96 -0.96
N GLU A 498 -25.21 -8.43 -2.19
CA GLU A 498 -24.44 -9.50 -2.81
C GLU A 498 -22.98 -9.09 -3.00
N GLY A 499 -22.71 -7.88 -3.51
CA GLY A 499 -21.37 -7.34 -3.66
C GLY A 499 -20.64 -7.22 -2.33
N ARG A 500 -21.31 -6.67 -1.29
CA ARG A 500 -20.76 -6.58 0.07
C ARG A 500 -20.48 -7.95 0.68
N ALA A 501 -21.37 -8.93 0.48
CA ALA A 501 -21.20 -10.28 1.00
C ALA A 501 -20.00 -10.99 0.36
N ILE A 502 -19.82 -10.87 -0.95
CA ILE A 502 -18.67 -11.43 -1.69
C ILE A 502 -17.37 -10.75 -1.24
N CYS A 503 -17.37 -9.43 -1.15
CA CYS A 503 -16.22 -8.67 -0.65
C CYS A 503 -15.78 -9.14 0.74
N SER A 504 -16.74 -9.27 1.66
CA SER A 504 -16.49 -9.71 3.03
C SER A 504 -15.96 -11.15 3.09
N ALA A 505 -16.52 -12.05 2.28
CA ALA A 505 -16.06 -13.43 2.24
C ALA A 505 -14.64 -13.57 1.66
N ILE A 506 -14.31 -12.83 0.58
CA ILE A 506 -12.95 -12.82 -0.01
C ILE A 506 -11.95 -12.23 1.00
N THR A 507 -12.31 -11.13 1.66
CA THR A 507 -11.45 -10.50 2.68
C THR A 507 -11.24 -11.43 3.89
N ALA A 508 -12.29 -12.09 4.35
CA ALA A 508 -12.20 -13.09 5.42
C ALA A 508 -11.34 -14.29 5.00
N LEU A 509 -11.51 -14.78 3.76
CA LEU A 509 -10.69 -15.86 3.22
C LEU A 509 -9.21 -15.49 3.16
N MET A 510 -8.89 -14.28 2.68
CA MET A 510 -7.50 -13.78 2.64
C MET A 510 -6.89 -13.72 4.03
N THR A 511 -7.58 -13.09 4.97
CA THR A 511 -7.07 -12.90 6.33
C THR A 511 -6.95 -14.24 7.07
N GLY A 512 -7.95 -15.11 6.95
CA GLY A 512 -7.92 -16.43 7.54
C GLY A 512 -6.79 -17.32 6.98
N GLN A 513 -6.61 -17.32 5.64
CA GLN A 513 -5.52 -18.06 5.00
C GLN A 513 -4.14 -17.50 5.35
N ALA A 514 -4.00 -16.17 5.46
CA ALA A 514 -2.75 -15.55 5.88
C ALA A 514 -2.40 -15.91 7.34
N TYR A 515 -3.37 -15.90 8.27
CA TYR A 515 -3.15 -16.38 9.63
C TYR A 515 -2.90 -17.87 9.68
N LEU A 516 -3.60 -18.69 8.90
CA LEU A 516 -3.31 -20.11 8.79
C LEU A 516 -1.86 -20.35 8.35
N THR A 517 -1.39 -19.65 7.34
CA THR A 517 0.01 -19.69 6.90
C THR A 517 0.96 -19.21 8.01
N SER A 518 0.57 -18.17 8.74
CA SER A 518 1.35 -17.68 9.88
C SER A 518 1.46 -18.71 11.00
N THR A 519 0.46 -19.61 11.17
CA THR A 519 0.58 -20.75 12.10
C THR A 519 1.52 -21.83 11.57
N GLU A 520 1.53 -22.11 10.25
CA GLU A 520 2.52 -23.01 9.63
C GLU A 520 3.95 -22.48 9.82
N LEU A 521 4.12 -21.18 9.62
CA LEU A 521 5.39 -20.50 9.88
C LEU A 521 5.78 -20.56 11.35
N ALA A 522 4.83 -20.41 12.27
CA ALA A 522 5.09 -20.53 13.71
C ALA A 522 5.47 -21.97 14.12
N GLU A 523 4.86 -22.98 13.53
CA GLU A 523 5.23 -24.40 13.73
C GLU A 523 6.66 -24.68 13.26
N SER A 524 7.09 -24.04 12.14
CA SER A 524 8.41 -24.23 11.53
C SER A 524 9.50 -23.38 12.19
N GLN A 525 9.22 -22.07 12.43
CA GLN A 525 10.20 -21.05 12.80
C GLN A 525 10.00 -20.49 14.22
N GLY A 526 8.98 -20.97 14.94
CA GLY A 526 8.52 -20.41 16.20
C GLY A 526 7.59 -19.20 16.01
N PRO A 527 6.74 -18.89 17.00
CA PRO A 527 5.89 -17.70 16.98
C PRO A 527 6.72 -16.40 17.04
N PHE A 528 6.08 -15.24 16.76
CA PHE A 528 6.78 -13.98 16.90
C PHE A 528 7.22 -13.73 18.35
N PRO A 529 8.37 -13.04 18.62
CA PRO A 529 8.95 -12.92 19.94
C PRO A 529 8.02 -12.39 21.04
N GLU A 530 7.12 -11.47 20.72
CA GLU A 530 6.14 -10.91 21.68
C GLU A 530 4.87 -11.79 21.85
N TYR A 531 4.77 -12.93 21.18
CA TYR A 531 3.55 -13.76 21.19
C TYR A 531 3.19 -14.25 22.59
N ALA A 532 4.15 -14.76 23.35
CA ALA A 532 3.87 -15.39 24.65
C ALA A 532 3.11 -14.46 25.61
N ARG A 533 3.49 -13.18 25.66
CA ARG A 533 2.82 -12.18 26.50
C ARG A 533 1.50 -11.68 25.95
N ASN A 534 1.29 -11.81 24.63
CA ASN A 534 0.08 -11.34 23.94
C ASN A 534 -0.84 -12.49 23.50
N ARG A 535 -0.56 -13.72 23.89
CA ARG A 535 -1.25 -14.92 23.36
C ARG A 535 -2.76 -14.82 23.42
N GLU A 536 -3.31 -14.45 24.57
CA GLU A 536 -4.78 -14.38 24.73
C GLU A 536 -5.41 -13.26 23.90
N HIS A 537 -4.72 -12.15 23.70
CA HIS A 537 -5.19 -11.05 22.85
C HIS A 537 -5.18 -11.45 21.37
N VAL A 538 -4.14 -12.15 20.90
CA VAL A 538 -4.12 -12.72 19.55
C VAL A 538 -5.29 -13.68 19.36
N LEU A 539 -5.47 -14.63 20.26
CA LEU A 539 -6.57 -15.61 20.19
C LEU A 539 -7.94 -14.94 20.24
N ARG A 540 -8.12 -13.96 21.11
CA ARG A 540 -9.35 -13.15 21.18
C ARG A 540 -9.68 -12.50 19.84
N VAL A 541 -8.71 -11.84 19.20
CA VAL A 541 -8.91 -11.20 17.90
C VAL A 541 -9.26 -12.23 16.83
N LEU A 542 -8.55 -13.35 16.74
CA LEU A 542 -8.84 -14.40 15.78
C LEU A 542 -10.25 -15.01 16.02
N ARG A 543 -10.61 -15.26 17.28
CA ARG A 543 -11.96 -15.76 17.63
C ARG A 543 -13.06 -14.76 17.27
N ASN A 544 -12.82 -13.44 17.45
CA ASN A 544 -13.78 -12.40 17.08
C ASN A 544 -13.97 -12.34 15.56
N HIS A 545 -12.92 -12.44 14.75
CA HIS A 545 -13.04 -12.57 13.29
C HIS A 545 -13.85 -13.80 12.87
N ARG A 546 -13.56 -14.95 13.49
CA ARG A 546 -14.33 -16.17 13.25
C ARG A 546 -15.80 -16.03 13.63
N ARG A 547 -16.12 -15.42 14.77
CA ARG A 547 -17.50 -15.13 15.22
C ARG A 547 -18.24 -14.25 14.22
N ALA A 548 -17.59 -13.19 13.73
CA ALA A 548 -18.18 -12.32 12.71
C ALA A 548 -18.58 -13.11 11.45
N LEU A 549 -17.71 -14.04 11.00
CA LEU A 549 -17.97 -14.90 9.85
C LEU A 549 -19.12 -15.90 10.07
N TYR A 550 -19.40 -16.26 11.32
CA TYR A 550 -20.54 -17.11 11.69
C TYR A 550 -21.81 -16.33 12.04
N GLY A 551 -21.78 -15.00 11.94
CA GLY A 551 -22.94 -14.15 12.24
C GLY A 551 -23.28 -14.10 13.73
N ALA A 552 -22.28 -14.11 14.60
CA ALA A 552 -22.46 -14.07 16.04
C ALA A 552 -23.24 -12.83 16.50
N ARG A 553 -24.00 -12.96 17.59
CA ARG A 553 -24.71 -11.84 18.21
C ARG A 553 -23.72 -10.91 18.92
N SER A 554 -24.12 -9.66 19.11
CA SER A 554 -23.27 -8.62 19.70
C SER A 554 -22.63 -9.03 21.04
N GLN A 555 -23.35 -9.77 21.89
CA GLN A 555 -22.87 -10.21 23.21
C GLN A 555 -21.85 -11.36 23.15
N GLU A 556 -21.66 -11.99 21.99
CA GLU A 556 -20.76 -13.11 21.81
C GLU A 556 -19.34 -12.65 21.43
N PHE A 557 -19.15 -11.38 21.10
CA PHE A 557 -17.82 -10.82 20.84
C PHE A 557 -17.07 -10.54 22.15
N GLU A 558 -15.80 -10.92 22.18
CA GLU A 558 -14.93 -10.74 23.35
C GLU A 558 -14.35 -9.32 23.36
N GLU A 559 -14.57 -8.59 24.46
CA GLU A 559 -13.95 -7.29 24.76
C GLU A 559 -14.10 -6.23 23.66
N LEU A 560 -15.26 -6.18 23.01
CA LEU A 560 -15.61 -5.12 22.06
C LEU A 560 -16.74 -4.29 22.63
N GLU A 561 -16.54 -2.99 22.78
CA GLU A 561 -17.58 -2.04 23.16
C GLU A 561 -18.61 -1.86 22.03
N ILE A 562 -18.11 -1.79 20.80
CA ILE A 562 -18.92 -1.71 19.60
C ILE A 562 -18.64 -2.95 18.75
N PRO A 563 -19.62 -3.87 18.61
CA PRO A 563 -19.46 -5.04 17.79
C PRO A 563 -19.30 -4.65 16.30
N PRO A 564 -18.64 -5.48 15.48
CA PRO A 564 -18.50 -5.21 14.06
C PRO A 564 -19.85 -5.25 13.35
N SER A 565 -20.02 -4.42 12.32
CA SER A 565 -21.13 -4.53 11.39
C SER A 565 -20.98 -5.82 10.59
N LEU A 566 -21.97 -6.68 10.64
CA LEU A 566 -21.93 -7.98 9.95
C LEU A 566 -22.49 -7.83 8.54
N PRO A 567 -21.80 -8.36 7.52
CA PRO A 567 -22.32 -8.40 6.16
C PRO A 567 -23.46 -9.41 6.04
N HIS A 568 -24.28 -9.26 5.01
CA HIS A 568 -25.36 -10.21 4.68
C HIS A 568 -24.79 -11.50 4.08
N LEU A 569 -24.08 -12.30 4.88
CA LEU A 569 -23.38 -13.52 4.42
C LEU A 569 -24.32 -14.56 3.78
N SER A 570 -25.64 -14.51 4.07
CA SER A 570 -26.65 -15.32 3.39
C SER A 570 -26.76 -15.03 1.88
N LYS A 571 -26.24 -13.90 1.42
CA LYS A 571 -26.15 -13.52 0.02
C LYS A 571 -24.83 -13.96 -0.64
N CYS A 572 -23.90 -14.50 0.14
CA CYS A 572 -22.63 -15.00 -0.37
C CYS A 572 -22.82 -16.38 -1.01
N PRO A 573 -22.17 -16.69 -2.15
CA PRO A 573 -22.15 -18.04 -2.70
C PRO A 573 -21.68 -19.08 -1.67
N GLU A 574 -22.44 -20.16 -1.52
CA GLU A 574 -22.22 -21.17 -0.48
C GLU A 574 -20.81 -21.79 -0.54
N TYR A 575 -20.29 -22.05 -1.73
CA TYR A 575 -18.96 -22.63 -1.90
C TYR A 575 -17.87 -21.73 -1.30
N LEU A 576 -17.97 -20.40 -1.51
CA LEU A 576 -17.00 -19.43 -1.00
C LEU A 576 -17.09 -19.30 0.53
N LEU A 577 -18.32 -19.22 1.06
CA LEU A 577 -18.55 -19.10 2.49
C LEU A 577 -18.09 -20.36 3.25
N ARG A 578 -18.36 -21.54 2.72
CA ARG A 578 -17.91 -22.83 3.30
C ARG A 578 -16.38 -22.91 3.39
N GLU A 579 -15.67 -22.62 2.30
CA GLU A 579 -14.21 -22.63 2.29
C GLU A 579 -13.62 -21.58 3.24
N THR A 580 -14.22 -20.40 3.31
CA THR A 580 -13.79 -19.35 4.21
C THR A 580 -13.94 -19.77 5.68
N ARG A 581 -15.08 -20.37 6.05
CA ARG A 581 -15.30 -20.89 7.41
C ARG A 581 -14.30 -21.99 7.78
N ALA A 582 -14.07 -22.94 6.88
CA ALA A 582 -13.09 -24.02 7.10
C ALA A 582 -11.68 -23.46 7.38
N VAL A 583 -11.25 -22.47 6.63
CA VAL A 583 -9.94 -21.83 6.83
C VAL A 583 -9.85 -21.16 8.22
N TRP A 584 -10.89 -20.46 8.66
CA TRP A 584 -10.89 -19.80 9.98
C TRP A 584 -10.95 -20.80 11.13
N ASP A 585 -11.71 -21.89 10.99
CA ASP A 585 -11.76 -22.98 11.98
C ASP A 585 -10.37 -23.59 12.18
N GLU A 586 -9.68 -23.86 11.07
CA GLU A 586 -8.32 -24.40 11.10
C GLU A 586 -7.32 -23.38 11.66
N ALA A 587 -7.39 -22.10 11.23
CA ALA A 587 -6.48 -21.06 11.68
C ALA A 587 -6.56 -20.84 13.20
N VAL A 588 -7.77 -20.79 13.78
CA VAL A 588 -7.94 -20.64 15.24
C VAL A 588 -7.40 -21.88 15.96
N SER A 589 -7.78 -23.09 15.52
CA SER A 589 -7.31 -24.34 16.15
C SER A 589 -5.79 -24.47 16.12
N ARG A 590 -5.13 -24.13 15.00
CA ARG A 590 -3.68 -24.20 14.89
C ARG A 590 -3.00 -23.06 15.69
N CYS A 591 -3.61 -21.87 15.76
CA CYS A 591 -3.09 -20.78 16.59
C CYS A 591 -3.07 -21.16 18.09
N GLU A 592 -4.11 -21.87 18.57
CA GLU A 592 -4.12 -22.38 19.95
C GLU A 592 -2.94 -23.32 20.24
N ARG A 593 -2.52 -24.08 19.24
CA ARG A 593 -1.47 -25.12 19.35
C ARG A 593 -0.05 -24.60 19.13
N TYR A 594 0.16 -23.79 18.09
CA TYR A 594 1.47 -23.37 17.61
C TYR A 594 1.75 -21.88 17.78
N GLY A 595 0.70 -21.08 18.01
CA GLY A 595 0.77 -19.63 17.90
C GLY A 595 0.77 -19.15 16.45
N VAL A 596 1.12 -17.88 16.25
CA VAL A 596 1.31 -17.27 14.95
C VAL A 596 2.70 -16.62 14.83
N ARG A 597 3.26 -16.64 13.64
CA ARG A 597 4.56 -16.02 13.34
C ARG A 597 4.47 -14.49 13.22
N ASN A 598 3.28 -13.95 12.97
CA ASN A 598 3.05 -12.55 12.62
C ASN A 598 1.91 -11.98 13.48
N ALA A 599 2.14 -10.86 14.12
CA ALA A 599 1.16 -10.20 14.97
C ALA A 599 -0.02 -9.62 14.17
N GLN A 600 0.23 -9.20 12.92
CA GLN A 600 -0.75 -8.74 11.94
C GLN A 600 -0.34 -9.26 10.57
N VAL A 601 -1.29 -9.62 9.71
CA VAL A 601 -0.99 -10.30 8.42
C VAL A 601 -1.56 -9.60 7.20
N THR A 602 -2.67 -8.86 7.32
CA THR A 602 -3.39 -8.28 6.18
C THR A 602 -3.74 -6.82 6.40
N LEU A 603 -3.89 -6.11 5.28
CA LEU A 603 -4.44 -4.76 5.19
C LEU A 603 -4.94 -4.51 3.76
N ILE A 604 -5.68 -3.45 3.52
CA ILE A 604 -6.13 -3.06 2.18
C ILE A 604 -5.47 -1.75 1.79
N ALA A 605 -4.36 -1.86 1.07
CA ALA A 605 -3.64 -0.70 0.54
C ALA A 605 -4.37 -0.08 -0.66
N PRO A 606 -4.15 1.23 -0.95
CA PRO A 606 -4.72 1.89 -2.12
C PRO A 606 -4.25 1.31 -3.46
N THR A 607 -3.09 0.66 -3.54
CA THR A 607 -2.53 0.00 -4.74
C THR A 607 -2.39 0.90 -5.97
N GLY A 608 -2.03 2.17 -5.80
CA GLY A 608 -1.98 3.13 -6.90
C GLY A 608 -1.05 2.72 -8.05
N THR A 609 0.27 2.74 -7.82
CA THR A 609 1.28 2.45 -8.85
C THR A 609 1.34 0.97 -9.21
N ILE A 610 1.28 0.07 -8.21
CA ILE A 610 1.30 -1.38 -8.49
C ILE A 610 -0.01 -1.87 -9.12
N GLY A 611 -1.14 -1.21 -8.86
CA GLY A 611 -2.39 -1.48 -9.57
C GLY A 611 -2.28 -1.20 -11.06
N LEU A 612 -1.65 -0.08 -11.46
CA LEU A 612 -1.37 0.21 -12.86
C LEU A 612 -0.40 -0.80 -13.49
N LEU A 613 0.60 -1.26 -12.73
CA LEU A 613 1.52 -2.31 -13.18
C LEU A 613 0.81 -3.64 -13.43
N MET A 614 -0.17 -3.97 -12.59
CA MET A 614 -0.98 -5.19 -12.71
C MET A 614 -2.16 -5.05 -13.66
N ASP A 615 -2.27 -3.93 -14.38
CA ASP A 615 -3.41 -3.66 -15.26
C ASP A 615 -4.77 -3.72 -14.56
N CYS A 616 -4.83 -3.29 -13.30
CA CYS A 616 -6.08 -3.22 -12.54
C CYS A 616 -6.97 -2.08 -13.05
N ASP A 617 -8.25 -2.35 -13.23
CA ASP A 617 -9.26 -1.34 -13.58
C ASP A 617 -9.65 -0.49 -12.37
N THR A 618 -9.69 -1.11 -11.16
CA THR A 618 -9.99 -0.43 -9.90
C THR A 618 -8.87 -0.65 -8.88
N LEU A 619 -8.72 0.30 -7.95
CA LEU A 619 -7.61 0.35 -6.99
C LEU A 619 -8.08 -0.12 -5.60
N GLY A 620 -7.29 -0.96 -4.94
CA GLY A 620 -7.61 -1.47 -3.61
C GLY A 620 -9.02 -2.04 -3.53
N ILE A 621 -9.79 -1.55 -2.55
CA ILE A 621 -11.19 -1.90 -2.31
C ILE A 621 -12.16 -0.96 -3.06
N GLU A 622 -11.66 0.09 -3.68
CA GLU A 622 -12.46 1.15 -4.27
C GLU A 622 -13.33 0.69 -5.45
N PRO A 623 -14.53 1.28 -5.65
CA PRO A 623 -15.24 1.17 -6.92
C PRO A 623 -14.55 1.98 -8.00
N ASP A 624 -14.98 1.84 -9.26
CA ASP A 624 -14.54 2.77 -10.29
C ASP A 624 -15.33 4.08 -10.21
N TYR A 625 -14.63 5.22 -10.22
CA TYR A 625 -15.27 6.53 -10.19
C TYR A 625 -15.68 7.03 -11.58
N ALA A 626 -15.11 6.45 -12.63
CA ALA A 626 -15.44 6.75 -14.01
C ALA A 626 -15.03 5.61 -14.94
N ILE A 627 -15.84 5.33 -15.94
CA ILE A 627 -15.55 4.30 -16.96
C ILE A 627 -14.35 4.72 -17.82
N VAL A 628 -14.23 6.01 -18.11
CA VAL A 628 -13.08 6.61 -18.81
C VAL A 628 -12.39 7.59 -17.87
N LYS A 629 -11.10 7.41 -17.66
CA LYS A 629 -10.29 8.20 -16.75
C LYS A 629 -9.10 8.81 -17.48
N SER A 630 -8.73 10.03 -17.12
CA SER A 630 -7.45 10.63 -17.50
C SER A 630 -6.55 10.72 -16.28
N LYS A 631 -5.35 10.19 -16.37
CA LYS A 631 -4.35 10.27 -15.31
C LYS A 631 -3.17 11.11 -15.75
N LYS A 632 -2.90 12.20 -15.01
CA LYS A 632 -1.69 13.01 -15.17
C LYS A 632 -0.51 12.24 -14.55
N LEU A 633 0.57 12.08 -15.30
CA LEU A 633 1.81 11.52 -14.79
C LEU A 633 2.66 12.60 -14.12
N VAL A 634 3.40 12.20 -13.10
CA VAL A 634 4.42 13.07 -12.51
C VAL A 634 5.53 13.27 -13.55
N GLY A 635 5.75 14.51 -13.94
CA GLY A 635 6.67 14.89 -15.03
C GLY A 635 5.96 15.30 -16.32
N GLY A 636 4.62 15.35 -16.32
CA GLY A 636 3.78 15.75 -17.47
C GLY A 636 3.26 14.55 -18.27
N GLY A 637 2.27 14.79 -19.12
CA GLY A 637 1.57 13.77 -19.89
C GLY A 637 0.32 13.21 -19.21
N TYR A 638 -0.66 12.82 -20.05
CA TYR A 638 -1.93 12.25 -19.63
C TYR A 638 -2.11 10.88 -20.27
N PHE A 639 -2.61 9.90 -19.47
CA PHE A 639 -3.13 8.65 -20.01
C PHE A 639 -4.66 8.65 -19.96
N LYS A 640 -5.28 8.24 -21.05
CA LYS A 640 -6.69 7.86 -21.07
C LYS A 640 -6.79 6.38 -20.68
N LEU A 641 -7.44 6.09 -19.56
CA LEU A 641 -7.65 4.74 -19.05
C LEU A 641 -9.12 4.40 -19.19
N ILE A 642 -9.40 3.23 -19.75
CA ILE A 642 -10.74 2.71 -19.91
C ILE A 642 -10.88 1.51 -19.01
N ASN A 643 -12.02 1.39 -18.34
CA ASN A 643 -12.34 0.21 -17.56
C ASN A 643 -12.54 -0.99 -18.51
N ARG A 644 -11.59 -1.94 -18.48
CA ARG A 644 -11.59 -3.14 -19.33
C ARG A 644 -12.67 -4.15 -18.94
N SER A 645 -13.22 -4.00 -17.74
CA SER A 645 -14.28 -4.87 -17.24
C SER A 645 -15.64 -4.57 -17.84
N LEU A 646 -15.80 -3.44 -18.55
CA LEU A 646 -17.07 -2.99 -19.09
C LEU A 646 -17.70 -4.01 -20.04
N GLU A 647 -16.94 -4.54 -21.00
CA GLU A 647 -17.44 -5.52 -21.97
C GLU A 647 -17.92 -6.81 -21.29
N THR A 648 -17.10 -7.36 -20.38
CA THR A 648 -17.45 -8.57 -19.62
C THR A 648 -18.69 -8.34 -18.76
N ALA A 649 -18.78 -7.18 -18.10
CA ALA A 649 -19.94 -6.80 -17.30
C ALA A 649 -21.24 -6.74 -18.13
N LEU A 650 -21.19 -6.08 -19.28
CA LEU A 650 -22.36 -5.96 -20.18
C LEU A 650 -22.81 -7.32 -20.72
N ARG A 651 -21.87 -8.20 -21.07
CA ARG A 651 -22.20 -9.59 -21.46
C ARG A 651 -22.89 -10.34 -20.32
N ARG A 652 -22.38 -10.21 -19.09
CA ARG A 652 -22.97 -10.85 -17.91
C ARG A 652 -24.39 -10.34 -17.61
N LEU A 653 -24.65 -9.08 -17.91
CA LEU A 653 -25.97 -8.44 -17.78
C LEU A 653 -26.92 -8.79 -18.93
N GLY A 654 -26.46 -9.56 -19.95
CA GLY A 654 -27.29 -10.07 -21.03
C GLY A 654 -27.43 -9.15 -22.25
N TYR A 655 -26.59 -8.11 -22.39
CA TYR A 655 -26.54 -7.26 -23.58
C TYR A 655 -26.04 -8.06 -24.79
N SER A 656 -26.61 -7.79 -25.97
CA SER A 656 -26.15 -8.38 -27.25
C SER A 656 -24.81 -7.79 -27.68
N GLY A 657 -24.06 -8.52 -28.51
CA GLY A 657 -22.79 -8.04 -29.04
C GLY A 657 -22.88 -6.71 -29.80
N GLU A 658 -24.02 -6.44 -30.43
CA GLU A 658 -24.30 -5.17 -31.12
C GLU A 658 -24.49 -4.03 -30.10
N GLN A 659 -25.33 -4.23 -29.10
CA GLN A 659 -25.53 -3.27 -28.00
C GLN A 659 -24.23 -2.95 -27.26
N ILE A 660 -23.40 -3.98 -27.01
CA ILE A 660 -22.10 -3.80 -26.36
C ILE A 660 -21.18 -2.92 -27.21
N ARG A 661 -21.10 -3.16 -28.53
CA ARG A 661 -20.32 -2.30 -29.43
C ARG A 661 -20.77 -0.87 -29.39
N ASP A 662 -22.09 -0.64 -29.51
CA ASP A 662 -22.68 0.70 -29.48
C ASP A 662 -22.37 1.43 -28.15
N ILE A 663 -22.48 0.74 -27.01
CA ILE A 663 -22.15 1.28 -25.69
C ILE A 663 -20.66 1.62 -25.60
N ILE A 664 -19.79 0.72 -26.06
CA ILE A 664 -18.34 0.94 -26.03
C ILE A 664 -17.96 2.11 -26.94
N GLU A 665 -18.51 2.17 -28.13
CA GLU A 665 -18.27 3.27 -29.08
C GLU A 665 -18.74 4.61 -28.50
N TYR A 666 -19.91 4.65 -27.84
CA TYR A 666 -20.40 5.85 -27.18
C TYR A 666 -19.45 6.30 -26.04
N VAL A 667 -18.98 5.36 -25.21
CA VAL A 667 -18.10 5.63 -24.06
C VAL A 667 -16.71 6.08 -24.49
N LEU A 668 -16.15 5.46 -25.53
CA LEU A 668 -14.79 5.76 -26.01
C LEU A 668 -14.75 6.99 -26.91
N GLY A 669 -15.86 7.26 -27.62
CA GLY A 669 -15.89 8.09 -28.80
C GLY A 669 -15.22 7.39 -29.99
N THR A 670 -15.56 7.84 -31.19
CA THR A 670 -14.98 7.27 -32.42
C THR A 670 -13.59 7.77 -32.74
N ASN A 671 -13.13 8.84 -32.06
CA ASN A 671 -11.89 9.58 -32.34
C ASN A 671 -11.78 10.02 -33.85
N THR A 672 -12.89 10.13 -34.53
CA THR A 672 -13.02 10.59 -35.92
C THR A 672 -14.33 11.34 -36.11
N LEU A 673 -14.33 12.25 -37.05
CA LEU A 673 -15.55 12.95 -37.51
C LEU A 673 -16.35 12.13 -38.52
N GLN A 674 -15.86 11.00 -38.98
CA GLN A 674 -16.54 10.12 -39.91
C GLN A 674 -17.62 9.31 -39.19
N GLY A 675 -18.87 9.42 -39.62
CA GLY A 675 -19.99 8.66 -39.05
C GLY A 675 -20.51 9.14 -37.68
N GLY A 676 -19.90 10.14 -37.09
CA GLY A 676 -20.29 10.67 -35.77
C GLY A 676 -21.69 11.28 -35.77
N GLN A 677 -22.44 11.09 -34.69
CA GLN A 677 -23.75 11.71 -34.46
C GLN A 677 -23.74 12.36 -33.07
N PRO A 678 -24.16 13.60 -32.90
CA PRO A 678 -24.66 14.58 -33.90
C PRO A 678 -23.56 15.40 -34.58
N VAL A 679 -22.28 15.25 -34.18
CA VAL A 679 -21.14 16.04 -34.71
C VAL A 679 -20.38 15.18 -35.71
N ASN A 680 -20.38 15.59 -36.97
CA ASN A 680 -19.65 14.92 -38.05
C ASN A 680 -19.17 15.94 -39.09
N ILE A 681 -18.37 15.49 -40.06
CA ILE A 681 -17.84 16.35 -41.13
C ILE A 681 -18.94 17.16 -41.80
N GLN A 682 -20.09 16.55 -42.14
CA GLN A 682 -21.17 17.21 -42.82
C GLN A 682 -21.85 18.28 -41.94
N SER A 683 -22.13 17.96 -40.66
CA SER A 683 -22.75 18.92 -39.75
C SER A 683 -21.84 20.12 -39.46
N LEU A 684 -20.52 19.88 -39.37
CA LEU A 684 -19.53 20.95 -39.19
C LEU A 684 -19.35 21.81 -40.42
N LYS A 685 -19.36 21.23 -41.64
CA LYS A 685 -19.40 21.97 -42.90
C LYS A 685 -20.63 22.87 -42.99
N THR A 686 -21.78 22.37 -42.60
CA THR A 686 -23.04 23.16 -42.59
C THR A 686 -22.97 24.33 -41.62
N ARG A 687 -22.13 24.23 -40.56
CA ARG A 687 -21.87 25.31 -39.61
C ARG A 687 -20.73 26.25 -40.02
N GLY A 688 -20.14 26.06 -41.20
CA GLY A 688 -19.17 26.97 -41.79
C GLY A 688 -17.72 26.60 -41.64
N LEU A 689 -17.37 25.39 -41.09
CA LEU A 689 -15.99 24.95 -41.06
C LEU A 689 -15.51 24.55 -42.45
N ARG A 690 -14.29 25.00 -42.79
CA ARG A 690 -13.64 24.70 -44.07
C ARG A 690 -12.95 23.34 -44.03
N GLU A 691 -12.63 22.80 -45.19
CA GLU A 691 -12.00 21.49 -45.36
C GLU A 691 -10.64 21.39 -44.66
N ASP A 692 -9.82 22.46 -44.73
CA ASP A 692 -8.52 22.54 -44.09
C ASP A 692 -8.62 22.58 -42.54
N GLU A 693 -9.67 23.17 -42.02
CA GLU A 693 -9.97 23.21 -40.57
C GLU A 693 -10.46 21.85 -40.11
N LEU A 694 -11.31 21.18 -40.86
CA LEU A 694 -11.79 19.83 -40.56
C LEU A 694 -10.66 18.79 -40.56
N GLN A 695 -9.72 18.87 -41.53
CA GLN A 695 -8.56 18.00 -41.57
C GLN A 695 -7.65 18.21 -40.34
N ARG A 696 -7.45 19.46 -39.90
CA ARG A 696 -6.70 19.75 -38.68
C ARG A 696 -7.39 19.18 -37.45
N VAL A 697 -8.70 19.34 -37.33
CA VAL A 697 -9.47 18.73 -36.23
C VAL A 697 -9.33 17.22 -36.26
N GLU A 698 -9.54 16.58 -37.40
CA GLU A 698 -9.43 15.12 -37.56
C GLU A 698 -8.06 14.59 -37.16
N GLN A 699 -6.99 15.29 -37.53
CA GLN A 699 -5.59 14.91 -37.14
C GLN A 699 -5.33 15.01 -35.64
N HIS A 700 -6.03 15.88 -34.90
CA HIS A 700 -5.85 16.09 -33.48
C HIS A 700 -6.80 15.26 -32.60
N LEU A 701 -7.93 14.79 -33.15
CA LEU A 701 -8.91 13.99 -32.40
C LEU A 701 -8.32 12.77 -31.69
N PRO A 702 -7.40 11.96 -32.29
CA PRO A 702 -6.84 10.81 -31.60
C PRO A 702 -6.00 11.15 -30.35
N SER A 703 -5.50 12.40 -30.30
CA SER A 703 -4.72 12.91 -29.17
C SER A 703 -5.52 13.75 -28.18
N ALA A 704 -6.78 14.09 -28.51
CA ALA A 704 -7.63 14.90 -27.66
C ALA A 704 -8.10 14.11 -26.43
N THR A 705 -7.83 14.65 -25.24
CA THR A 705 -8.22 14.04 -23.97
C THR A 705 -9.54 14.61 -23.41
N SER A 706 -9.94 15.77 -23.89
CA SER A 706 -11.25 16.42 -23.63
C SER A 706 -11.60 17.34 -24.79
N LEU A 707 -12.89 17.64 -24.94
CA LEU A 707 -13.36 18.70 -25.80
C LEU A 707 -13.04 20.06 -25.22
#